data_2b72281d2c22fe3d12cf999af504a8ec
#
_entry.id   2b72281d2c22fe3d12cf999af504a8ec
#
_cell.length_a   1.000
_cell.length_b   1.000
_cell.length_c   1.000
_cell.angle_alpha   90.00
_cell.angle_beta   90.00
_cell.angle_gamma   90.00
#
_symmetry.space_group_name_H-M   'P 1'
#
loop_
_entity.id
_entity.type
_entity.pdbx_description
1 polymer ?
#
loop_
_entity_poly.entity_id
_entity_poly.type
_entity_poly.pdbx_seq_one_letter_code
_entity_poly.pdbx_strand_id
1 'polypeptide(L)'
;MNVDQTLVAKKYHKKNRGVFLEQMPLLNNLRQMEYFVQGPLSLGLWRTLGGEIPMAIAERMAANQKQIAISEFFEKNKHFLGFDSLPRSIITAVKESVDNSLDACEEARILPDIKIRLTKIEGKKDVIELLTEDNGPGIPEKTIAKVFGQLLFGSRFHAIRQSRGQQGIGITGVVMYSQLTTGKPTHVISKIASESSAVSVKIGLDTRRNKAIKSEQNRIIWEEDGELKEHGVRICCRMKAKYQRGKQSVYQYLRMTSIVNPHASITFTDPDGEVHHWPRVTERLPTKVDAIKPHPHGIELGQLQRMLRESKDSRMTIFLRSNFSGVSMRAAKQLCEAAEISEKARPTGLKPDPIRNLLEAFNGEKLCEGKVVKLLAPPINCLSPIEEMLIKKGLSKTIDSKFISTMTRAPTVSHGNPFQIEVGLIFGEGMTGDSHVEILRFANRVPLMYQQGGCLLTKAIEKVDWRQYGLDQAGGKGVPKGPAAILVHLASTNVQFTSEAKEALADNEIVFEETRKAMLEMGRGLRKHLEKKKKMAKTREKFELINDILPAIAAKSAAILDRPLPNLSGSITRIMNAVIAEEESVWNKKTKQVDVKITFYNYSSRARQYTLLVNWPEKSGAIMVGNERSGRKETIGIWAWKIETLQPGENALIEYSLQGLEKGDWTETEVFFRGNQEVIGATKMDEKMLEEIRHQEEIARAAGVEIPNDDISDEGDENEVEVMDTLQVTEGDNRQTTLFGGET
;
A
#
# COMPACT_ATOMS: atom_id res chain seq x y z
N MET A 1 -24.24 29.94 13.22
CA MET A 1 -23.99 30.68 14.45
C MET A 1 -22.94 31.73 14.13
N ASN A 2 -23.42 32.95 13.89
CA ASN A 2 -22.57 34.12 13.66
C ASN A 2 -21.93 34.52 14.98
N VAL A 3 -20.62 34.46 15.07
CA VAL A 3 -19.86 35.07 16.16
C VAL A 3 -19.15 36.30 15.60
N ASP A 4 -19.54 37.39 16.19
CA ASP A 4 -19.28 38.78 15.92
C ASP A 4 -17.78 39.10 15.75
N GLN A 5 -17.35 39.40 14.54
CA GLN A 5 -15.97 39.84 14.22
C GLN A 5 -15.66 41.28 14.72
N THR A 6 -16.61 41.94 15.34
CA THR A 6 -16.48 43.33 15.82
C THR A 6 -15.77 43.46 17.18
N LEU A 7 -15.63 42.36 17.92
CA LEU A 7 -15.02 42.40 19.26
C LEU A 7 -13.47 42.21 19.27
N VAL A 8 -12.90 41.67 18.21
CA VAL A 8 -11.45 41.47 18.11
C VAL A 8 -10.75 42.76 17.66
N ALA A 9 -11.39 43.57 16.83
CA ALA A 9 -10.83 44.82 16.36
C ALA A 9 -10.77 45.92 17.46
N LYS A 10 -11.63 45.89 18.48
CA LYS A 10 -11.64 46.85 19.59
C LYS A 10 -10.55 46.57 20.65
N LYS A 11 -10.01 45.36 20.74
CA LYS A 11 -8.98 45.04 21.74
C LYS A 11 -7.56 45.39 21.26
N TYR A 12 -7.31 45.48 19.95
CA TYR A 12 -6.02 45.84 19.40
C TYR A 12 -5.78 47.37 19.32
N HIS A 13 -6.83 48.16 19.34
CA HIS A 13 -6.71 49.63 19.24
C HIS A 13 -6.46 50.33 20.58
N LYS A 14 -6.51 49.62 21.72
CA LYS A 14 -6.38 50.21 23.05
C LYS A 14 -5.02 50.07 23.69
N LYS A 15 -4.02 49.38 23.05
CA LYS A 15 -2.72 49.09 23.63
C LYS A 15 -1.52 49.82 23.01
N ASN A 16 -1.71 50.54 21.90
CA ASN A 16 -0.63 51.30 21.22
C ASN A 16 -0.97 52.78 20.99
N ARG A 17 -1.67 53.45 21.93
CA ARG A 17 -1.78 54.92 21.95
C ARG A 17 -0.84 55.46 23.02
N GLY A 18 0.40 55.60 22.69
CA GLY A 18 1.29 56.28 23.56
C GLY A 18 2.74 56.07 23.13
N VAL A 19 3.14 56.60 22.04
CA VAL A 19 4.47 57.00 21.58
C VAL A 19 4.43 57.01 20.05
N PHE A 20 4.11 58.12 19.44
CA PHE A 20 4.38 58.49 18.05
C PHE A 20 3.38 59.56 17.53
N LEU A 21 3.23 60.68 18.27
CA LEU A 21 2.45 61.80 17.79
C LEU A 21 3.09 63.15 18.20
N GLU A 22 4.41 63.29 17.95
CA GLU A 22 5.04 64.59 17.93
C GLU A 22 6.16 64.57 16.88
N GLN A 23 5.80 64.68 15.64
CA GLN A 23 6.60 65.15 14.51
C GLN A 23 6.02 64.66 13.19
N MET A 24 4.96 65.32 12.73
CA MET A 24 4.68 65.51 11.30
C MET A 24 3.45 66.41 11.09
N PRO A 25 3.60 67.65 10.78
CA PRO A 25 2.49 68.57 10.42
C PRO A 25 2.00 68.38 8.97
N LEU A 26 2.49 67.42 8.21
CA LEU A 26 2.21 67.28 6.78
C LEU A 26 1.14 66.25 6.39
N LEU A 27 0.59 65.47 7.34
CA LEU A 27 -0.39 64.42 7.03
C LEU A 27 -1.87 64.88 7.10
N ASN A 28 -2.13 66.04 7.65
CA ASN A 28 -3.51 66.55 7.68
C ASN A 28 -4.01 67.15 6.36
N ASN A 29 -3.10 67.49 5.44
CA ASN A 29 -3.50 68.02 4.14
C ASN A 29 -3.77 66.95 3.07
N LEU A 30 -3.38 65.70 3.29
CA LEU A 30 -3.62 64.61 2.33
C LEU A 30 -5.04 64.02 2.41
N ARG A 31 -5.75 64.11 3.55
CA ARG A 31 -7.13 63.65 3.68
C ARG A 31 -8.17 64.59 3.09
N GLN A 32 -7.86 65.85 2.84
CA GLN A 32 -8.78 66.78 2.15
C GLN A 32 -8.59 66.72 0.62
N MET A 33 -7.56 66.09 0.10
CA MET A 33 -7.34 65.91 -1.35
C MET A 33 -8.07 64.70 -1.96
N GLU A 34 -8.49 63.72 -1.18
CA GLU A 34 -9.19 62.55 -1.71
C GLU A 34 -10.62 62.87 -2.25
N TYR A 35 -11.16 64.04 -1.91
CA TYR A 35 -12.49 64.45 -2.41
C TYR A 35 -12.48 65.29 -3.69
N PHE A 36 -11.26 65.60 -4.22
CA PHE A 36 -11.13 66.49 -5.40
C PHE A 36 -10.75 65.78 -6.70
N VAL A 37 -10.63 64.44 -6.70
CA VAL A 37 -10.10 63.65 -7.83
C VAL A 37 -11.18 63.02 -8.69
N GLN A 38 -12.35 63.58 -8.79
CA GLN A 38 -13.46 63.10 -9.68
C GLN A 38 -13.87 64.18 -10.71
N GLY A 39 -12.94 64.70 -11.52
CA GLY A 39 -13.32 65.61 -12.61
C GLY A 39 -12.21 65.74 -13.66
N PRO A 40 -12.53 66.04 -14.93
CA PRO A 40 -11.52 66.09 -16.03
C PRO A 40 -10.49 67.20 -15.92
N LEU A 41 -10.55 68.10 -14.91
CA LEU A 41 -9.58 69.17 -14.67
C LEU A 41 -8.40 68.79 -13.75
N SER A 42 -8.42 67.63 -13.14
CA SER A 42 -7.39 67.20 -12.19
C SER A 42 -6.11 66.62 -12.85
N LEU A 43 -6.19 66.17 -14.08
CA LEU A 43 -5.06 65.60 -14.84
C LEU A 43 -3.96 66.63 -15.19
N GLY A 44 -4.34 67.93 -15.29
CA GLY A 44 -3.39 69.02 -15.59
C GLY A 44 -2.53 69.45 -14.40
N LEU A 45 -3.08 69.41 -13.18
CA LEU A 45 -2.34 69.84 -11.96
C LEU A 45 -1.35 68.78 -11.45
N TRP A 46 -1.61 67.50 -11.70
CA TRP A 46 -0.69 66.44 -11.34
C TRP A 46 0.61 66.44 -12.20
N ARG A 47 0.51 66.86 -13.45
CA ARG A 47 1.69 67.03 -14.33
C ARG A 47 2.63 68.14 -13.89
N THR A 48 2.14 69.17 -13.21
CA THR A 48 2.95 70.29 -12.72
C THR A 48 3.60 70.04 -11.38
N LEU A 49 3.12 69.05 -10.60
CA LEU A 49 3.67 68.69 -9.28
C LEU A 49 4.64 67.54 -9.29
N GLY A 50 5.06 67.04 -10.47
CA GLY A 50 6.03 65.95 -10.60
C GLY A 50 5.51 64.57 -10.10
N GLY A 51 4.20 64.44 -9.82
CA GLY A 51 3.57 63.20 -9.45
C GLY A 51 3.37 62.29 -10.67
N GLU A 52 3.79 61.05 -10.58
CA GLU A 52 3.52 60.05 -11.62
C GLU A 52 2.04 59.74 -11.71
N ILE A 53 1.47 59.87 -12.91
CA ILE A 53 0.05 59.59 -13.16
C ILE A 53 -0.21 58.12 -12.83
N PRO A 54 -1.28 57.72 -12.12
CA PRO A 54 -1.57 56.34 -11.79
C PRO A 54 -1.57 55.39 -13.01
N MET A 55 -1.95 55.84 -14.20
CA MET A 55 -1.82 55.10 -15.46
C MET A 55 -0.36 54.80 -15.84
N ALA A 56 0.59 55.74 -15.59
CA ALA A 56 1.99 55.48 -15.87
C ALA A 56 2.60 54.39 -14.97
N ILE A 57 2.08 54.23 -13.76
CA ILE A 57 2.47 53.13 -12.85
C ILE A 57 1.96 51.79 -13.39
N ALA A 58 0.71 51.73 -13.81
CA ALA A 58 0.12 50.52 -14.40
C ALA A 58 0.84 50.10 -15.69
N GLU A 59 1.18 51.02 -16.56
CA GLU A 59 1.94 50.77 -17.78
C GLU A 59 3.36 50.28 -17.49
N ARG A 60 4.06 50.87 -16.49
CA ARG A 60 5.37 50.39 -16.03
C ARG A 60 5.29 49.01 -15.40
N MET A 61 4.24 48.70 -14.63
CA MET A 61 4.01 47.37 -14.08
C MET A 61 3.73 46.38 -15.21
N ALA A 62 2.93 46.73 -16.21
CA ALA A 62 2.66 45.91 -17.37
C ALA A 62 3.92 45.67 -18.23
N ALA A 63 4.76 46.69 -18.44
CA ALA A 63 6.04 46.56 -19.16
C ALA A 63 7.06 45.65 -18.46
N ASN A 64 6.96 45.53 -17.14
CA ASN A 64 7.81 44.64 -16.35
C ASN A 64 7.32 43.18 -16.30
N GLN A 65 6.12 42.90 -16.79
CA GLN A 65 5.60 41.52 -16.89
C GLN A 65 6.36 40.77 -17.99
N LYS A 66 6.95 39.63 -17.62
CA LYS A 66 7.66 38.73 -18.51
C LYS A 66 7.14 37.32 -18.39
N GLN A 67 6.87 36.70 -19.51
CA GLN A 67 6.59 35.29 -19.58
C GLN A 67 7.92 34.52 -19.43
N ILE A 68 7.95 33.51 -18.56
CA ILE A 68 9.09 32.60 -18.41
C ILE A 68 8.77 31.26 -19.02
N ALA A 69 9.78 30.54 -19.49
CA ALA A 69 9.63 29.17 -19.96
C ALA A 69 9.33 28.23 -18.79
N ILE A 70 8.61 27.13 -19.05
CA ILE A 70 8.27 26.12 -18.04
C ILE A 70 9.51 25.58 -17.35
N SER A 71 10.57 25.33 -18.10
CA SER A 71 11.86 24.89 -17.58
C SER A 71 12.54 25.94 -16.70
N GLU A 72 12.45 27.22 -17.03
CA GLU A 72 12.96 28.34 -16.21
C GLU A 72 12.14 28.47 -14.91
N PHE A 73 10.84 28.22 -14.97
CA PHE A 73 10.00 28.13 -13.76
C PHE A 73 10.50 27.06 -12.81
N PHE A 74 10.74 25.83 -13.30
CA PHE A 74 11.24 24.74 -12.46
C PHE A 74 12.69 24.94 -12.01
N GLU A 75 13.52 25.60 -12.80
CA GLU A 75 14.88 25.99 -12.39
C GLU A 75 14.85 26.90 -11.15
N LYS A 76 13.97 27.90 -11.15
CA LYS A 76 13.78 28.83 -10.03
C LYS A 76 13.06 28.18 -8.84
N ASN A 77 12.19 27.22 -9.11
CA ASN A 77 11.31 26.58 -8.13
C ASN A 77 11.60 25.07 -7.99
N LYS A 78 12.87 24.68 -7.96
CA LYS A 78 13.29 23.26 -7.86
C LYS A 78 12.75 22.52 -6.64
N HIS A 79 12.32 23.23 -5.60
CA HIS A 79 11.67 22.65 -4.43
C HIS A 79 10.34 21.96 -4.75
N PHE A 80 9.59 22.42 -5.77
CA PHE A 80 8.39 21.72 -6.23
C PHE A 80 8.68 20.31 -6.75
N LEU A 81 9.87 20.10 -7.29
CA LEU A 81 10.32 18.80 -7.78
C LEU A 81 10.98 17.92 -6.70
N GLY A 82 11.03 18.39 -5.44
CA GLY A 82 11.67 17.67 -4.33
C GLY A 82 13.19 17.83 -4.26
N PHE A 83 13.77 18.86 -4.91
CA PHE A 83 15.20 19.19 -4.84
C PHE A 83 15.47 20.38 -3.92
N ASP A 84 14.89 20.39 -2.74
CA ASP A 84 14.98 21.46 -1.74
C ASP A 84 16.17 21.33 -0.80
N SER A 85 16.65 20.12 -0.57
CA SER A 85 17.80 19.83 0.29
C SER A 85 18.70 18.74 -0.30
N LEU A 86 19.99 18.74 0.07
CA LEU A 86 20.94 17.76 -0.45
C LEU A 86 20.57 16.30 -0.16
N PRO A 87 20.08 15.93 1.05
CA PRO A 87 19.64 14.57 1.32
C PRO A 87 18.40 14.19 0.53
N ARG A 88 17.43 15.10 0.37
CA ARG A 88 16.20 14.83 -0.35
C ARG A 88 16.42 14.73 -1.85
N SER A 89 17.34 15.52 -2.40
CA SER A 89 17.67 15.51 -3.83
C SER A 89 18.12 14.13 -4.31
N ILE A 90 18.95 13.41 -3.54
CA ILE A 90 19.39 12.07 -3.97
C ILE A 90 18.25 11.04 -3.88
N ILE A 91 17.40 11.14 -2.85
CA ILE A 91 16.23 10.27 -2.74
C ILE A 91 15.27 10.50 -3.89
N THR A 92 15.00 11.77 -4.24
CA THR A 92 14.16 12.13 -5.39
C THR A 92 14.72 11.58 -6.70
N ALA A 93 16.03 11.74 -6.92
CA ALA A 93 16.69 11.25 -8.13
C ALA A 93 16.62 9.72 -8.27
N VAL A 94 16.89 9.00 -7.19
CA VAL A 94 16.75 7.52 -7.15
C VAL A 94 15.30 7.11 -7.37
N LYS A 95 14.34 7.76 -6.69
CA LYS A 95 12.92 7.50 -6.83
C LYS A 95 12.45 7.62 -8.28
N GLU A 96 12.71 8.75 -8.94
CA GLU A 96 12.27 8.98 -10.30
C GLU A 96 12.93 8.00 -11.30
N SER A 97 14.19 7.62 -11.06
CA SER A 97 14.88 6.63 -11.89
C SER A 97 14.27 5.23 -11.73
N VAL A 98 14.12 4.77 -10.47
CA VAL A 98 13.60 3.43 -10.16
C VAL A 98 12.14 3.28 -10.55
N ASP A 99 11.29 4.29 -10.28
CA ASP A 99 9.87 4.27 -10.68
C ASP A 99 9.72 4.13 -12.21
N ASN A 100 10.56 4.82 -12.99
CA ASN A 100 10.55 4.71 -14.44
C ASN A 100 11.06 3.34 -14.92
N SER A 101 12.09 2.78 -14.29
CA SER A 101 12.61 1.46 -14.61
C SER A 101 11.57 0.36 -14.33
N LEU A 102 10.90 0.41 -13.17
CA LEU A 102 9.80 -0.51 -12.83
C LEU A 102 8.65 -0.41 -13.84
N ASP A 103 8.21 0.82 -14.14
CA ASP A 103 7.12 1.04 -15.09
C ASP A 103 7.46 0.56 -16.51
N ALA A 104 8.72 0.74 -16.96
CA ALA A 104 9.17 0.28 -18.28
C ALA A 104 9.21 -1.24 -18.38
N CYS A 105 9.75 -1.91 -17.35
CA CYS A 105 9.80 -3.36 -17.30
C CYS A 105 8.39 -3.98 -17.22
N GLU A 106 7.54 -3.47 -16.34
CA GLU A 106 6.16 -3.97 -16.19
C GLU A 106 5.32 -3.79 -17.46
N GLU A 107 5.45 -2.64 -18.14
CA GLU A 107 4.74 -2.37 -19.40
C GLU A 107 5.21 -3.28 -20.52
N ALA A 108 6.51 -3.61 -20.55
CA ALA A 108 7.11 -4.55 -21.50
C ALA A 108 6.91 -6.03 -21.11
N ARG A 109 6.33 -6.32 -19.94
CA ARG A 109 6.17 -7.67 -19.37
C ARG A 109 7.51 -8.38 -19.14
N ILE A 110 8.51 -7.62 -18.69
CA ILE A 110 9.83 -8.08 -18.28
C ILE A 110 9.91 -8.04 -16.75
N LEU A 111 10.41 -9.10 -16.12
CA LEU A 111 10.65 -9.10 -14.68
C LEU A 111 11.79 -8.11 -14.35
N PRO A 112 11.52 -7.07 -13.52
CA PRO A 112 12.50 -6.03 -13.27
C PRO A 112 13.75 -6.55 -12.55
N ASP A 113 14.93 -6.18 -13.06
CA ASP A 113 16.22 -6.27 -12.40
C ASP A 113 16.88 -4.89 -12.44
N ILE A 114 16.96 -4.24 -11.26
CA ILE A 114 17.37 -2.84 -11.17
C ILE A 114 18.61 -2.74 -10.29
N LYS A 115 19.68 -2.15 -10.85
CA LYS A 115 20.94 -1.90 -10.16
C LYS A 115 21.11 -0.41 -9.91
N ILE A 116 21.34 -0.02 -8.66
CA ILE A 116 21.56 1.36 -8.26
C ILE A 116 22.93 1.47 -7.59
N ARG A 117 23.73 2.45 -7.99
CA ARG A 117 25.04 2.75 -7.36
C ARG A 117 25.16 4.23 -7.08
N LEU A 118 25.56 4.55 -5.86
CA LEU A 118 25.93 5.91 -5.45
C LEU A 118 27.43 5.96 -5.20
N THR A 119 28.11 6.93 -5.81
CA THR A 119 29.55 7.10 -5.66
C THR A 119 29.88 8.55 -5.27
N LYS A 120 30.65 8.75 -4.20
CA LYS A 120 31.19 10.07 -3.84
C LYS A 120 32.25 10.45 -4.84
N ILE A 121 32.26 11.69 -5.31
CA ILE A 121 33.29 12.17 -6.24
C ILE A 121 34.44 12.76 -5.43
N GLU A 122 35.61 12.16 -5.56
CA GLU A 122 36.82 12.63 -4.89
C GLU A 122 37.15 14.09 -5.22
N GLY A 123 37.57 14.84 -4.21
CA GLY A 123 37.92 16.23 -4.33
C GLY A 123 36.72 17.22 -4.49
N LYS A 124 35.48 16.70 -4.48
CA LYS A 124 34.27 17.55 -4.57
C LYS A 124 33.35 17.34 -3.37
N LYS A 125 33.19 18.40 -2.57
CA LYS A 125 32.29 18.36 -1.42
C LYS A 125 30.84 18.27 -1.88
N ASP A 126 30.09 17.31 -1.27
CA ASP A 126 28.66 17.12 -1.48
C ASP A 126 28.26 16.86 -2.95
N VAL A 127 29.12 16.19 -3.72
CA VAL A 127 28.81 15.74 -5.09
C VAL A 127 28.75 14.22 -5.12
N ILE A 128 27.62 13.68 -5.57
CA ILE A 128 27.37 12.25 -5.72
C ILE A 128 27.08 11.95 -7.19
N GLU A 129 27.64 10.86 -7.67
CA GLU A 129 27.27 10.24 -8.94
C GLU A 129 26.22 9.16 -8.66
N LEU A 130 25.07 9.27 -9.30
CA LEU A 130 24.02 8.27 -9.33
C LEU A 130 24.13 7.48 -10.64
N LEU A 131 24.24 6.17 -10.53
CA LEU A 131 24.05 5.23 -11.63
C LEU A 131 22.80 4.40 -11.33
N THR A 132 21.87 4.38 -12.28
CA THR A 132 20.71 3.46 -12.27
C THR A 132 20.71 2.68 -13.58
N GLU A 133 20.55 1.38 -13.47
CA GLU A 133 20.49 0.47 -14.60
C GLU A 133 19.30 -0.47 -14.46
N ASP A 134 18.61 -0.74 -15.56
CA ASP A 134 17.53 -1.71 -15.65
C ASP A 134 17.70 -2.66 -16.86
N ASN A 135 16.96 -3.75 -16.80
CA ASN A 135 16.82 -4.71 -17.89
C ASN A 135 15.52 -4.49 -18.70
N GLY A 136 14.98 -3.26 -18.69
CA GLY A 136 13.76 -2.93 -19.42
C GLY A 136 13.90 -2.98 -20.96
N PRO A 137 12.88 -2.64 -21.72
CA PRO A 137 12.87 -2.79 -23.17
C PRO A 137 13.84 -1.87 -23.92
N GLY A 138 14.52 -0.95 -23.21
CA GLY A 138 15.30 0.12 -23.81
C GLY A 138 14.44 1.25 -24.37
N ILE A 139 15.10 2.29 -24.90
CA ILE A 139 14.48 3.48 -25.50
C ILE A 139 15.06 3.66 -26.89
N PRO A 140 14.23 3.78 -27.96
CA PRO A 140 14.70 4.01 -29.31
C PRO A 140 15.51 5.30 -29.42
N GLU A 141 16.61 5.26 -30.18
CA GLU A 141 17.58 6.36 -30.36
C GLU A 141 16.93 7.74 -30.59
N LYS A 142 15.90 7.77 -31.45
CA LYS A 142 15.20 9.03 -31.82
C LYS A 142 14.45 9.68 -30.65
N THR A 143 14.10 8.92 -29.61
CA THR A 143 13.28 9.40 -28.49
C THR A 143 14.07 9.64 -27.22
N ILE A 144 15.28 9.06 -27.07
CA ILE A 144 16.11 9.19 -25.85
C ILE A 144 16.25 10.66 -25.42
N ALA A 145 16.64 11.54 -26.34
CA ALA A 145 16.84 12.94 -26.00
C ALA A 145 15.56 13.66 -25.53
N LYS A 146 14.41 13.32 -26.10
CA LYS A 146 13.12 13.91 -25.69
C LYS A 146 12.72 13.42 -24.30
N VAL A 147 12.88 12.13 -24.01
CA VAL A 147 12.55 11.53 -22.70
C VAL A 147 13.35 12.16 -21.57
N PHE A 148 14.65 12.39 -21.75
CA PHE A 148 15.53 12.90 -20.70
C PHE A 148 15.75 14.42 -20.74
N GLY A 149 15.49 15.07 -21.86
CA GLY A 149 15.82 16.49 -22.06
C GLY A 149 14.65 17.37 -22.48
N GLN A 150 13.41 16.98 -22.27
CA GLN A 150 12.21 17.79 -22.52
C GLN A 150 11.19 17.57 -21.41
N LEU A 151 10.86 18.64 -20.66
CA LEU A 151 9.81 18.62 -19.64
C LEU A 151 8.42 18.46 -20.30
N LEU A 152 7.50 17.82 -19.59
CA LEU A 152 6.14 17.55 -20.05
C LEU A 152 6.10 16.68 -21.34
N PHE A 153 7.08 15.79 -21.48
CA PHE A 153 7.09 14.78 -22.54
C PHE A 153 6.82 13.39 -21.94
N GLY A 154 5.77 12.73 -22.42
CA GLY A 154 5.37 11.40 -21.93
C GLY A 154 4.11 10.89 -22.61
N SER A 155 3.83 9.61 -22.46
CA SER A 155 2.68 8.91 -23.09
C SER A 155 1.46 8.76 -22.17
N ARG A 156 1.56 9.17 -20.90
CA ARG A 156 0.56 8.81 -19.86
C ARG A 156 -0.37 9.93 -19.43
N PHE A 157 -0.24 11.14 -19.98
CA PHE A 157 -1.00 12.33 -19.57
C PHE A 157 -2.52 12.21 -19.67
N HIS A 158 -3.00 11.42 -20.62
CA HIS A 158 -4.44 11.31 -20.92
C HIS A 158 -5.03 9.94 -20.58
N ALA A 159 -4.21 9.02 -20.09
CA ALA A 159 -4.65 7.67 -19.78
C ALA A 159 -5.16 7.58 -18.34
N ILE A 160 -6.46 7.34 -18.16
CA ILE A 160 -7.05 7.09 -16.85
C ILE A 160 -6.80 5.64 -16.47
N ARG A 161 -5.67 5.36 -15.88
CA ARG A 161 -5.23 4.06 -15.35
C ARG A 161 -4.27 4.25 -14.19
N GLN A 162 -4.14 3.27 -13.33
CA GLN A 162 -3.12 3.26 -12.29
C GLN A 162 -1.72 3.37 -12.90
N SER A 163 -0.91 4.29 -12.42
CA SER A 163 0.51 4.43 -12.80
C SER A 163 1.31 5.11 -11.68
N ARG A 164 2.64 4.86 -11.62
CA ARG A 164 3.56 5.55 -10.70
C ARG A 164 3.83 6.98 -11.17
N GLY A 165 4.11 7.15 -12.47
CA GLY A 165 4.41 8.43 -13.09
C GLY A 165 3.28 8.94 -13.97
N GLN A 166 2.80 10.18 -13.73
CA GLN A 166 1.70 10.79 -14.47
C GLN A 166 2.06 12.13 -15.13
N GLN A 167 3.14 12.81 -14.69
CA GLN A 167 3.37 14.22 -14.98
C GLN A 167 4.42 14.50 -16.07
N GLY A 168 5.24 13.51 -16.45
CA GLY A 168 6.28 13.65 -17.48
C GLY A 168 7.38 14.69 -17.15
N ILE A 169 7.64 14.93 -15.86
CA ILE A 169 8.66 15.88 -15.39
C ILE A 169 9.74 15.22 -14.52
N GLY A 170 9.50 14.05 -13.95
CA GLY A 170 10.35 13.44 -12.94
C GLY A 170 11.81 13.27 -13.39
N ILE A 171 12.07 12.39 -14.36
CA ILE A 171 13.44 12.11 -14.81
C ILE A 171 14.10 13.33 -15.51
N THR A 172 13.33 14.14 -16.22
CA THR A 172 13.85 15.38 -16.82
C THR A 172 14.22 16.40 -15.73
N GLY A 173 13.48 16.41 -14.60
CA GLY A 173 13.84 17.18 -13.41
C GLY A 173 15.17 16.75 -12.80
N VAL A 174 15.45 15.43 -12.76
CA VAL A 174 16.76 14.89 -12.32
C VAL A 174 17.89 15.37 -13.24
N VAL A 175 17.70 15.25 -14.56
CA VAL A 175 18.69 15.73 -15.55
C VAL A 175 18.95 17.23 -15.40
N MET A 176 17.90 18.03 -15.26
CA MET A 176 18.00 19.47 -15.03
C MET A 176 18.73 19.79 -13.73
N TYR A 177 18.38 19.16 -12.63
CA TYR A 177 19.05 19.38 -11.33
C TYR A 177 20.52 18.96 -11.37
N SER A 178 20.85 17.84 -12.02
CA SER A 178 22.23 17.40 -12.26
C SER A 178 23.02 18.47 -13.00
N GLN A 179 22.49 18.99 -14.11
CA GLN A 179 23.13 20.03 -14.93
C GLN A 179 23.29 21.34 -14.16
N LEU A 180 22.26 21.81 -13.47
CA LEU A 180 22.28 23.07 -12.70
C LEU A 180 23.30 23.03 -11.56
N THR A 181 23.49 21.89 -10.93
CA THR A 181 24.35 21.80 -9.73
C THR A 181 25.81 21.47 -10.05
N THR A 182 26.07 20.79 -11.17
CA THR A 182 27.44 20.34 -11.53
C THR A 182 27.94 20.87 -12.89
N GLY A 183 27.06 21.40 -13.73
CA GLY A 183 27.37 21.78 -15.10
C GLY A 183 27.65 20.60 -16.04
N LYS A 184 27.45 19.35 -15.57
CA LYS A 184 27.74 18.15 -16.36
C LYS A 184 26.49 17.60 -16.99
N PRO A 185 26.55 17.10 -18.26
CA PRO A 185 25.45 16.40 -18.88
C PRO A 185 25.21 15.05 -18.21
N THR A 186 23.97 14.56 -18.30
CA THR A 186 23.60 13.19 -17.92
C THR A 186 23.99 12.23 -19.02
N HIS A 187 24.66 11.14 -18.69
CA HIS A 187 25.03 10.08 -19.61
C HIS A 187 23.96 9.00 -19.60
N VAL A 188 23.44 8.67 -20.78
CA VAL A 188 22.41 7.64 -20.99
C VAL A 188 22.95 6.61 -21.98
N ILE A 189 22.85 5.34 -21.60
CA ILE A 189 23.07 4.21 -22.50
C ILE A 189 21.74 3.47 -22.62
N SER A 190 21.33 3.19 -23.84
CA SER A 190 20.10 2.45 -24.09
C SER A 190 20.29 1.42 -25.21
N LYS A 191 19.78 0.23 -25.00
CA LYS A 191 19.74 -0.85 -25.99
C LYS A 191 18.34 -1.40 -26.09
N ILE A 192 17.85 -1.56 -27.30
CA ILE A 192 16.61 -2.26 -27.62
C ILE A 192 16.93 -3.63 -28.21
N ALA A 193 16.08 -4.63 -27.94
CA ALA A 193 16.33 -6.01 -28.36
C ALA A 193 16.55 -6.20 -29.87
N SER A 194 15.95 -5.33 -30.71
CA SER A 194 16.09 -5.39 -32.17
C SER A 194 17.43 -4.84 -32.71
N GLU A 195 18.28 -4.24 -31.86
CA GLU A 195 19.55 -3.65 -32.28
C GLU A 195 20.74 -4.43 -31.70
N SER A 196 21.79 -4.62 -32.48
CA SER A 196 23.02 -5.31 -32.06
C SER A 196 23.91 -4.47 -31.14
N SER A 197 23.80 -3.15 -31.21
CA SER A 197 24.60 -2.18 -30.43
C SER A 197 23.74 -1.25 -29.58
N ALA A 198 24.26 -0.83 -28.44
CA ALA A 198 23.64 0.18 -27.60
C ALA A 198 23.96 1.61 -28.09
N VAL A 199 23.07 2.53 -27.85
CA VAL A 199 23.28 3.96 -28.05
C VAL A 199 23.74 4.60 -26.76
N SER A 200 24.89 5.23 -26.78
CA SER A 200 25.46 6.00 -25.68
C SER A 200 25.37 7.49 -26.03
N VAL A 201 24.71 8.28 -25.18
CA VAL A 201 24.46 9.70 -25.44
C VAL A 201 24.59 10.54 -24.17
N LYS A 202 25.23 11.71 -24.28
CA LYS A 202 25.28 12.72 -23.21
C LYS A 202 24.24 13.80 -23.48
N ILE A 203 23.35 14.01 -22.51
CA ILE A 203 22.14 14.84 -22.64
C ILE A 203 22.17 15.94 -21.59
N GLY A 204 21.93 17.17 -22.04
CA GLY A 204 21.61 18.33 -21.23
C GLY A 204 20.26 18.92 -21.62
N LEU A 205 19.81 19.94 -20.90
CA LEU A 205 18.56 20.66 -21.11
C LEU A 205 18.82 22.13 -21.40
N ASP A 206 18.28 22.64 -22.52
CA ASP A 206 18.12 24.08 -22.74
C ASP A 206 16.89 24.55 -21.94
N THR A 207 17.14 25.16 -20.80
CA THR A 207 16.10 25.64 -19.88
C THR A 207 15.27 26.81 -20.46
N ARG A 208 15.76 27.52 -21.46
CA ARG A 208 15.01 28.60 -22.09
C ARG A 208 14.04 28.10 -23.15
N ARG A 209 14.45 27.07 -23.88
CA ARG A 209 13.69 26.54 -25.02
C ARG A 209 12.94 25.25 -24.71
N ASN A 210 13.13 24.65 -23.53
CA ASN A 210 12.65 23.33 -23.15
C ASN A 210 13.00 22.26 -24.20
N LYS A 211 14.26 22.24 -24.63
CA LYS A 211 14.78 21.29 -25.62
C LYS A 211 16.00 20.56 -25.12
N ALA A 212 16.12 19.30 -25.51
CA ALA A 212 17.31 18.51 -25.24
C ALA A 212 18.52 19.03 -26.00
N ILE A 213 19.67 19.11 -25.34
CA ILE A 213 20.98 19.34 -25.92
C ILE A 213 21.73 18.01 -25.92
N LYS A 214 22.07 17.50 -27.09
CA LYS A 214 22.96 16.33 -27.23
C LYS A 214 24.38 16.83 -27.42
N SER A 215 25.33 16.37 -26.59
CA SER A 215 26.73 16.75 -26.72
C SER A 215 27.61 15.68 -27.38
N GLU A 216 27.33 14.40 -27.09
CA GLU A 216 28.06 13.26 -27.65
C GLU A 216 27.08 12.13 -27.86
N GLN A 217 27.17 11.45 -29.00
CA GLN A 217 26.35 10.29 -29.32
C GLN A 217 27.16 9.27 -30.10
N ASN A 218 27.30 8.06 -29.55
CA ASN A 218 28.06 6.97 -30.14
C ASN A 218 27.25 5.65 -30.03
N ARG A 219 27.58 4.70 -30.90
CA ARG A 219 27.14 3.32 -30.74
C ARG A 219 28.24 2.50 -30.07
N ILE A 220 27.87 1.70 -29.08
CA ILE A 220 28.81 0.91 -28.29
C ILE A 220 28.31 -0.54 -28.17
N ILE A 221 29.23 -1.46 -27.95
CA ILE A 221 28.92 -2.79 -27.47
C ILE A 221 28.70 -2.65 -25.94
N TRP A 222 27.58 -3.10 -25.43
CA TRP A 222 27.28 -3.05 -24.02
C TRP A 222 27.39 -4.43 -23.42
N GLU A 223 28.49 -4.64 -22.70
CA GLU A 223 28.79 -5.86 -21.96
C GLU A 223 28.75 -5.58 -20.45
N GLU A 224 28.33 -6.57 -19.69
CA GLU A 224 28.36 -6.59 -18.24
C GLU A 224 28.77 -7.99 -17.78
N ASP A 225 29.78 -8.07 -16.90
CA ASP A 225 30.32 -9.33 -16.38
C ASP A 225 30.73 -10.36 -17.49
N GLY A 226 31.11 -9.86 -18.68
CA GLY A 226 31.50 -10.68 -19.82
C GLY A 226 30.35 -11.16 -20.71
N GLU A 227 29.11 -10.78 -20.39
CA GLU A 227 27.93 -11.09 -21.18
C GLU A 227 27.38 -9.84 -21.90
N LEU A 228 26.92 -10.05 -23.13
CA LEU A 228 26.27 -8.98 -23.91
C LEU A 228 24.88 -8.67 -23.34
N LYS A 229 24.67 -7.42 -22.97
CA LYS A 229 23.35 -6.97 -22.54
C LYS A 229 22.36 -7.07 -23.71
N GLU A 230 21.24 -7.73 -23.52
CA GLU A 230 20.22 -7.89 -24.58
C GLU A 230 19.44 -6.58 -24.80
N HIS A 231 18.95 -5.98 -23.72
CA HIS A 231 18.21 -4.73 -23.71
C HIS A 231 18.28 -4.05 -22.35
N GLY A 232 17.91 -2.77 -22.28
CA GLY A 232 17.89 -2.03 -21.01
C GLY A 232 18.25 -0.56 -21.15
N VAL A 233 18.26 0.13 -20.02
CA VAL A 233 18.68 1.53 -19.89
C VAL A 233 19.63 1.69 -18.73
N ARG A 234 20.75 2.43 -18.94
CA ARG A 234 21.65 2.88 -17.88
C ARG A 234 21.69 4.41 -17.89
N ILE A 235 21.47 5.00 -16.74
CA ILE A 235 21.52 6.44 -16.53
C ILE A 235 22.62 6.74 -15.53
N CYS A 236 23.52 7.65 -15.87
CA CYS A 236 24.57 8.14 -14.99
C CYS A 236 24.52 9.67 -14.92
N CYS A 237 24.32 10.21 -13.72
CA CYS A 237 24.26 11.65 -13.52
C CYS A 237 24.97 12.09 -12.23
N ARG A 238 25.62 13.26 -12.26
CA ARG A 238 26.33 13.84 -11.13
C ARG A 238 25.56 15.03 -10.60
N MET A 239 25.33 15.09 -9.29
CA MET A 239 24.55 16.16 -8.69
C MET A 239 25.09 16.55 -7.31
N LYS A 240 24.77 17.77 -6.88
CA LYS A 240 24.97 18.12 -5.46
C LYS A 240 23.95 17.39 -4.62
N ALA A 241 24.44 16.49 -3.76
CA ALA A 241 23.61 15.66 -2.91
C ALA A 241 24.41 15.15 -1.71
N LYS A 242 23.69 14.69 -0.67
CA LYS A 242 24.31 14.10 0.52
C LYS A 242 23.58 12.78 0.84
N TYR A 243 24.34 11.69 0.88
CA TYR A 243 23.82 10.42 1.37
C TYR A 243 23.73 10.44 2.88
N GLN A 244 22.64 9.95 3.43
CA GLN A 244 22.44 9.77 4.86
C GLN A 244 21.74 8.43 5.12
N ARG A 245 22.02 7.83 6.29
CA ARG A 245 21.33 6.62 6.77
C ARG A 245 20.11 7.03 7.62
N GLY A 246 19.17 6.10 7.85
CA GLY A 246 18.00 6.29 8.70
C GLY A 246 16.68 6.22 7.94
N LYS A 247 15.58 6.64 8.60
CA LYS A 247 14.21 6.51 8.08
C LYS A 247 13.95 7.27 6.77
N GLN A 248 14.66 8.35 6.53
CA GLN A 248 14.59 9.15 5.31
C GLN A 248 15.90 8.98 4.52
N SER A 249 16.15 7.79 3.99
CA SER A 249 17.35 7.42 3.25
C SER A 249 17.01 6.71 1.96
N VAL A 250 17.97 6.66 1.03
CA VAL A 250 17.86 5.88 -0.21
C VAL A 250 17.66 4.39 0.12
N TYR A 251 18.42 3.87 1.09
CA TYR A 251 18.26 2.49 1.57
C TYR A 251 16.80 2.20 1.98
N GLN A 252 16.22 3.05 2.82
CA GLN A 252 14.85 2.85 3.30
C GLN A 252 13.83 2.95 2.16
N TYR A 253 14.03 3.89 1.21
CA TYR A 253 13.18 3.99 0.03
C TYR A 253 13.21 2.70 -0.80
N LEU A 254 14.40 2.16 -1.09
CA LEU A 254 14.55 0.94 -1.88
C LEU A 254 14.03 -0.31 -1.15
N ARG A 255 14.27 -0.41 0.16
CA ARG A 255 13.67 -1.44 1.01
C ARG A 255 12.13 -1.40 0.94
N MET A 256 11.53 -0.22 1.10
CA MET A 256 10.08 -0.08 0.99
C MET A 256 9.58 -0.41 -0.43
N THR A 257 10.29 0.04 -1.47
CA THR A 257 9.97 -0.26 -2.86
C THR A 257 9.97 -1.77 -3.12
N SER A 258 10.92 -2.51 -2.55
CA SER A 258 11.01 -3.97 -2.71
C SER A 258 9.84 -4.73 -2.03
N ILE A 259 9.25 -4.16 -0.97
CA ILE A 259 8.08 -4.77 -0.30
C ILE A 259 6.85 -4.76 -1.21
N VAL A 260 6.58 -3.63 -1.87
CA VAL A 260 5.37 -3.45 -2.69
C VAL A 260 5.58 -3.81 -4.16
N ASN A 261 6.80 -4.20 -4.54
CA ASN A 261 7.16 -4.74 -5.84
C ASN A 261 7.87 -6.10 -5.68
N PRO A 262 7.17 -7.13 -5.18
CA PRO A 262 7.78 -8.43 -4.85
C PRO A 262 8.34 -9.17 -6.06
N HIS A 263 7.93 -8.82 -7.29
CA HIS A 263 8.41 -9.34 -8.57
C HIS A 263 9.73 -8.70 -9.05
N ALA A 264 10.19 -7.64 -8.37
CA ALA A 264 11.41 -6.93 -8.74
C ALA A 264 12.62 -7.40 -7.92
N SER A 265 13.77 -7.54 -8.59
CA SER A 265 15.08 -7.67 -7.98
C SER A 265 15.75 -6.29 -7.96
N ILE A 266 16.21 -5.86 -6.78
CA ILE A 266 16.84 -4.56 -6.60
C ILE A 266 18.19 -4.74 -5.92
N THR A 267 19.25 -4.23 -6.56
CA THR A 267 20.60 -4.20 -6.00
C THR A 267 21.04 -2.76 -5.79
N PHE A 268 21.49 -2.43 -4.60
CA PHE A 268 21.93 -1.09 -4.24
C PHE A 268 23.33 -1.12 -3.65
N THR A 269 24.26 -0.39 -4.27
CA THR A 269 25.58 -0.12 -3.73
C THR A 269 25.62 1.30 -3.17
N ASP A 270 25.84 1.42 -1.86
CA ASP A 270 25.90 2.71 -1.19
C ASP A 270 27.26 3.41 -1.42
N PRO A 271 27.40 4.70 -1.04
CA PRO A 271 28.66 5.44 -1.24
C PRO A 271 29.85 4.94 -0.41
N ASP A 272 29.64 4.04 0.52
CA ASP A 272 30.70 3.44 1.35
C ASP A 272 31.08 2.04 0.81
N GLY A 273 30.46 1.60 -0.31
CA GLY A 273 30.72 0.32 -0.99
C GLY A 273 29.90 -0.86 -0.45
N GLU A 274 29.01 -0.64 0.50
CA GLU A 274 28.13 -1.69 1.02
C GLU A 274 27.08 -2.04 -0.03
N VAL A 275 26.93 -3.36 -0.31
CA VAL A 275 25.98 -3.87 -1.29
C VAL A 275 24.78 -4.46 -0.57
N HIS A 276 23.61 -3.91 -0.89
CA HIS A 276 22.32 -4.39 -0.42
C HIS A 276 21.55 -5.01 -1.57
N HIS A 277 21.03 -6.23 -1.38
CA HIS A 277 20.29 -6.94 -2.40
C HIS A 277 18.94 -7.40 -1.87
N TRP A 278 17.86 -7.03 -2.57
CA TRP A 278 16.50 -7.50 -2.33
C TRP A 278 16.07 -8.36 -3.54
N PRO A 279 16.20 -9.69 -3.46
CA PRO A 279 15.82 -10.58 -4.56
C PRO A 279 14.30 -10.55 -4.77
N ARG A 280 13.84 -10.84 -5.98
CA ARG A 280 12.41 -11.08 -6.24
C ARG A 280 11.93 -12.31 -5.46
N VAL A 281 10.68 -12.30 -5.02
CA VAL A 281 10.03 -13.41 -4.30
C VAL A 281 8.86 -14.01 -5.09
N THR A 282 8.61 -13.50 -6.28
CA THR A 282 7.60 -14.01 -7.22
C THR A 282 8.01 -13.67 -8.65
N GLU A 283 7.68 -14.55 -9.57
CA GLU A 283 7.83 -14.33 -11.01
C GLU A 283 6.54 -13.81 -11.65
N ARG A 284 5.48 -13.68 -10.85
CA ARG A 284 4.20 -13.13 -11.29
C ARG A 284 4.29 -11.61 -11.43
N LEU A 285 4.24 -11.13 -12.66
CA LEU A 285 4.13 -9.70 -12.95
C LEU A 285 2.76 -9.15 -12.54
N PRO A 286 2.68 -7.87 -12.17
CA PRO A 286 1.42 -7.19 -11.92
C PRO A 286 0.43 -7.34 -13.07
N THR A 287 -0.87 -7.37 -12.76
CA THR A 287 -1.93 -7.39 -13.77
C THR A 287 -1.80 -6.17 -14.68
N LYS A 288 -1.87 -6.39 -15.99
CA LYS A 288 -1.85 -5.30 -16.96
C LYS A 288 -3.08 -4.43 -16.78
N VAL A 289 -2.87 -3.14 -16.65
CA VAL A 289 -3.95 -2.16 -16.49
C VAL A 289 -4.37 -1.60 -17.86
N ASP A 290 -5.68 -1.52 -18.07
CA ASP A 290 -6.26 -0.88 -19.24
C ASP A 290 -6.65 0.56 -18.94
N ALA A 291 -6.49 1.46 -19.89
CA ALA A 291 -7.01 2.82 -19.77
C ALA A 291 -8.53 2.81 -19.91
N ILE A 292 -9.21 3.43 -18.98
CA ILE A 292 -10.67 3.60 -19.02
C ILE A 292 -11.07 4.99 -19.50
N LYS A 293 -12.33 5.11 -19.94
CA LYS A 293 -12.94 6.41 -20.22
C LYS A 293 -13.25 7.13 -18.91
N PRO A 294 -13.24 8.49 -18.88
CA PRO A 294 -13.64 9.22 -17.70
C PRO A 294 -15.07 8.87 -17.28
N HIS A 295 -15.31 8.91 -16.00
CA HIS A 295 -16.67 8.74 -15.45
C HIS A 295 -17.35 10.12 -15.29
N PRO A 296 -18.66 10.27 -15.57
CA PRO A 296 -19.34 11.56 -15.44
C PRO A 296 -19.13 12.30 -14.11
N HIS A 297 -19.15 11.59 -12.98
CA HIS A 297 -18.94 12.17 -11.63
C HIS A 297 -17.54 12.77 -11.41
N GLY A 298 -16.57 12.52 -12.27
CA GLY A 298 -15.19 13.03 -12.15
C GLY A 298 -14.84 14.10 -13.17
N ILE A 299 -15.83 14.61 -13.92
CA ILE A 299 -15.64 15.59 -14.99
C ILE A 299 -15.86 17.01 -14.50
N GLU A 300 -14.93 17.90 -14.84
CA GLU A 300 -15.06 19.33 -14.64
C GLU A 300 -15.66 20.02 -15.87
N LEU A 301 -16.28 21.20 -15.65
CA LEU A 301 -16.94 21.96 -16.72
C LEU A 301 -16.03 22.26 -17.90
N GLY A 302 -14.79 22.68 -17.64
CA GLY A 302 -13.83 23.00 -18.70
C GLY A 302 -13.41 21.78 -19.52
N GLN A 303 -13.30 20.60 -18.89
CA GLN A 303 -13.00 19.34 -19.57
C GLN A 303 -14.19 18.90 -20.42
N LEU A 304 -15.40 18.96 -19.87
CA LEU A 304 -16.63 18.65 -20.60
C LEU A 304 -16.79 19.52 -21.85
N GLN A 305 -16.59 20.85 -21.71
CA GLN A 305 -16.63 21.79 -22.84
C GLN A 305 -15.62 21.44 -23.92
N ARG A 306 -14.39 21.08 -23.57
CA ARG A 306 -13.37 20.67 -24.53
C ARG A 306 -13.77 19.39 -25.25
N MET A 307 -14.21 18.36 -24.50
CA MET A 307 -14.65 17.08 -25.07
C MET A 307 -15.80 17.27 -26.07
N LEU A 308 -16.76 18.14 -25.73
CA LEU A 308 -17.89 18.47 -26.61
C LEU A 308 -17.42 19.17 -27.90
N ARG A 309 -16.50 20.15 -27.81
CA ARG A 309 -15.96 20.87 -28.98
C ARG A 309 -15.17 19.99 -29.91
N GLU A 310 -14.40 19.05 -29.38
CA GLU A 310 -13.53 18.14 -30.14
C GLU A 310 -14.27 16.89 -30.63
N SER A 311 -15.52 16.70 -30.23
CA SER A 311 -16.29 15.51 -30.56
C SER A 311 -16.65 15.45 -32.06
N LYS A 312 -16.50 14.26 -32.64
CA LYS A 312 -16.93 13.90 -33.97
C LYS A 312 -18.29 13.20 -33.99
N ASP A 313 -18.89 12.98 -32.83
CA ASP A 313 -20.15 12.26 -32.69
C ASP A 313 -21.32 13.07 -33.26
N SER A 314 -22.23 12.39 -33.93
CA SER A 314 -23.39 13.02 -34.59
C SER A 314 -24.55 13.35 -33.61
N ARG A 315 -24.60 12.71 -32.48
CA ARG A 315 -25.69 12.80 -31.48
C ARG A 315 -25.17 12.80 -30.05
N MET A 316 -25.87 13.50 -29.15
CA MET A 316 -25.51 13.54 -27.73
C MET A 316 -25.54 12.18 -27.05
N THR A 317 -26.53 11.35 -27.35
CA THR A 317 -26.60 9.99 -26.74
C THR A 317 -25.43 9.10 -27.15
N ILE A 318 -24.92 9.25 -28.39
CA ILE A 318 -23.72 8.55 -28.87
C ILE A 318 -22.50 9.11 -28.14
N PHE A 319 -22.36 10.44 -28.10
CA PHE A 319 -21.26 11.10 -27.40
C PHE A 319 -21.16 10.65 -25.95
N LEU A 320 -22.24 10.67 -25.19
CA LEU A 320 -22.27 10.28 -23.79
C LEU A 320 -21.85 8.81 -23.60
N ARG A 321 -22.33 7.91 -24.44
CA ARG A 321 -21.97 6.50 -24.38
C ARG A 321 -20.54 6.21 -24.85
N SER A 322 -20.07 6.90 -25.88
CA SER A 322 -18.75 6.63 -26.49
C SER A 322 -17.59 7.24 -25.72
N ASN A 323 -17.82 8.36 -25.01
CA ASN A 323 -16.75 9.11 -24.36
C ASN A 323 -16.71 8.95 -22.82
N PHE A 324 -17.75 8.34 -22.23
CA PHE A 324 -17.78 8.12 -20.78
C PHE A 324 -17.91 6.65 -20.42
N SER A 325 -17.32 6.27 -19.27
CA SER A 325 -17.57 4.99 -18.60
C SER A 325 -18.85 5.05 -17.79
N GLY A 326 -19.48 3.90 -17.56
CA GLY A 326 -20.68 3.81 -16.72
C GLY A 326 -21.98 4.37 -17.33
N VAL A 327 -21.95 4.86 -18.56
CA VAL A 327 -23.11 5.43 -19.25
C VAL A 327 -23.73 4.42 -20.22
N SER A 328 -24.84 3.80 -19.82
CA SER A 328 -25.66 2.98 -20.72
C SER A 328 -26.49 3.85 -21.69
N MET A 329 -27.06 3.26 -22.74
CA MET A 329 -27.95 4.00 -23.66
C MET A 329 -29.16 4.60 -22.94
N ARG A 330 -29.72 3.88 -21.96
CA ARG A 330 -30.82 4.37 -21.11
C ARG A 330 -30.37 5.58 -20.29
N ALA A 331 -29.21 5.46 -19.61
CA ALA A 331 -28.67 6.57 -18.83
C ALA A 331 -28.33 7.79 -19.72
N ALA A 332 -27.80 7.58 -20.92
CA ALA A 332 -27.53 8.68 -21.87
C ALA A 332 -28.79 9.46 -22.27
N LYS A 333 -29.92 8.77 -22.48
CA LYS A 333 -31.22 9.44 -22.74
C LYS A 333 -31.68 10.20 -21.55
N GLN A 334 -31.67 9.59 -20.35
CA GLN A 334 -32.06 10.23 -19.10
C GLN A 334 -31.23 11.47 -18.77
N LEU A 335 -29.91 11.42 -19.06
CA LEU A 335 -29.01 12.57 -18.89
C LEU A 335 -29.34 13.70 -19.86
N CYS A 336 -29.68 13.37 -21.11
CA CYS A 336 -30.10 14.36 -22.09
C CYS A 336 -31.42 15.03 -21.64
N GLU A 337 -32.38 14.25 -21.17
CA GLU A 337 -33.66 14.74 -20.65
C GLU A 337 -33.48 15.65 -19.42
N ALA A 338 -32.72 15.19 -18.39
CA ALA A 338 -32.41 15.96 -17.20
C ALA A 338 -31.69 17.29 -17.52
N ALA A 339 -30.84 17.30 -18.54
CA ALA A 339 -30.11 18.48 -18.99
C ALA A 339 -30.88 19.37 -19.98
N GLU A 340 -32.10 19.00 -20.36
CA GLU A 340 -32.93 19.69 -21.38
C GLU A 340 -32.24 19.75 -22.76
N ILE A 341 -31.48 18.69 -23.10
CA ILE A 341 -30.75 18.55 -24.36
C ILE A 341 -31.45 17.53 -25.26
N SER A 342 -31.70 17.88 -26.53
CA SER A 342 -32.22 16.91 -27.48
C SER A 342 -31.27 15.74 -27.68
N GLU A 343 -31.75 14.49 -27.61
CA GLU A 343 -30.97 13.27 -27.88
C GLU A 343 -30.21 13.32 -29.21
N LYS A 344 -30.78 14.00 -30.22
CA LYS A 344 -30.22 14.13 -31.58
C LYS A 344 -29.35 15.37 -31.72
N ALA A 345 -29.19 16.21 -30.71
CA ALA A 345 -28.35 17.41 -30.79
C ALA A 345 -26.87 17.00 -31.07
N ARG A 346 -26.16 17.83 -31.83
CA ARG A 346 -24.73 17.68 -32.07
C ARG A 346 -23.95 18.21 -30.85
N PRO A 347 -22.97 17.47 -30.32
CA PRO A 347 -22.17 17.90 -29.16
C PRO A 347 -21.50 19.27 -29.37
N THR A 348 -20.94 19.52 -30.55
CA THR A 348 -20.22 20.75 -30.94
C THR A 348 -21.11 22.00 -30.96
N GLY A 349 -22.43 21.84 -31.04
CA GLY A 349 -23.40 22.94 -31.16
C GLY A 349 -24.06 23.38 -29.86
N LEU A 350 -23.69 22.82 -28.72
CA LEU A 350 -24.32 23.13 -27.44
C LEU A 350 -23.90 24.51 -26.93
N LYS A 351 -24.88 25.23 -26.40
CA LYS A 351 -24.70 26.52 -25.68
C LYS A 351 -24.15 26.27 -24.27
N PRO A 352 -23.58 27.29 -23.60
CA PRO A 352 -23.04 27.15 -22.23
C PRO A 352 -24.02 26.63 -21.18
N ASP A 353 -25.29 27.08 -21.20
CA ASP A 353 -26.28 26.71 -20.17
C ASP A 353 -26.64 25.20 -20.24
N PRO A 354 -26.98 24.60 -21.43
CA PRO A 354 -27.15 23.17 -21.55
C PRO A 354 -25.92 22.35 -21.09
N ILE A 355 -24.71 22.84 -21.31
CA ILE A 355 -23.49 22.15 -20.84
C ILE A 355 -23.40 22.16 -19.31
N ARG A 356 -23.79 23.29 -18.68
CA ARG A 356 -23.87 23.38 -17.22
C ARG A 356 -24.93 22.43 -16.66
N ASN A 357 -26.12 22.44 -17.27
CA ASN A 357 -27.23 21.54 -16.90
C ASN A 357 -26.80 20.06 -16.98
N LEU A 358 -26.03 19.71 -18.02
CA LEU A 358 -25.51 18.35 -18.18
C LEU A 358 -24.52 17.97 -17.06
N LEU A 359 -23.67 18.90 -16.63
CA LEU A 359 -22.77 18.68 -15.51
C LEU A 359 -23.53 18.51 -14.18
N GLU A 360 -24.55 19.32 -13.96
CA GLU A 360 -25.45 19.20 -12.80
C GLU A 360 -26.21 17.86 -12.82
N ALA A 361 -26.63 17.39 -14.00
CA ALA A 361 -27.22 16.04 -14.16
C ALA A 361 -26.22 14.92 -13.88
N PHE A 362 -24.95 15.09 -14.27
CA PHE A 362 -23.88 14.15 -13.92
C PHE A 362 -23.71 14.02 -12.39
N ASN A 363 -23.79 15.12 -11.67
CA ASN A 363 -23.63 15.15 -10.21
C ASN A 363 -24.91 14.78 -9.45
N GLY A 364 -26.02 14.54 -10.15
CA GLY A 364 -27.30 14.21 -9.55
C GLY A 364 -28.08 15.42 -9.02
N GLU A 365 -27.65 16.64 -9.34
CA GLU A 365 -28.32 17.89 -8.96
C GLU A 365 -29.55 18.16 -9.82
N LYS A 366 -29.50 17.74 -11.11
CA LYS A 366 -30.68 17.74 -12.00
C LYS A 366 -31.24 16.32 -12.15
N LEU A 367 -32.54 16.22 -12.01
CA LEU A 367 -33.31 14.98 -11.96
C LEU A 367 -33.99 14.71 -13.30
N CYS A 368 -34.09 13.46 -13.67
CA CYS A 368 -34.93 12.96 -14.76
C CYS A 368 -36.18 12.35 -14.12
N GLU A 369 -37.37 12.85 -14.46
CA GLU A 369 -38.65 12.42 -13.88
C GLU A 369 -38.63 12.38 -12.32
N GLY A 370 -38.00 13.37 -11.69
CA GLY A 370 -37.88 13.45 -10.22
C GLY A 370 -36.89 12.47 -9.57
N LYS A 371 -36.05 11.77 -10.36
CA LYS A 371 -35.07 10.80 -9.87
C LYS A 371 -33.69 11.14 -10.42
N VAL A 372 -32.66 10.86 -9.58
CA VAL A 372 -31.25 10.92 -10.01
C VAL A 372 -30.99 9.87 -11.09
N VAL A 373 -30.29 10.24 -12.15
CA VAL A 373 -29.90 9.31 -13.22
C VAL A 373 -28.88 8.30 -12.68
N LYS A 374 -29.23 7.03 -12.70
CA LYS A 374 -28.36 5.97 -12.19
C LYS A 374 -27.27 5.62 -13.19
N LEU A 375 -26.03 5.94 -12.87
CA LEU A 375 -24.83 5.55 -13.62
C LEU A 375 -24.26 4.24 -13.07
N LEU A 376 -23.66 3.45 -13.95
CA LEU A 376 -22.92 2.24 -13.55
C LEU A 376 -21.56 2.65 -12.98
N ALA A 377 -21.01 1.87 -12.08
CA ALA A 377 -19.65 2.08 -11.59
C ALA A 377 -18.63 1.99 -12.76
N PRO A 378 -17.54 2.77 -12.72
CA PRO A 378 -16.48 2.66 -13.72
C PRO A 378 -15.82 1.27 -13.66
N PRO A 379 -15.26 0.78 -14.79
CA PRO A 379 -14.52 -0.49 -14.82
C PRO A 379 -13.33 -0.48 -13.86
N ILE A 380 -12.99 -1.63 -13.27
CA ILE A 380 -11.90 -1.79 -12.31
C ILE A 380 -10.62 -2.34 -12.93
N ASN A 381 -10.63 -2.79 -14.19
CA ASN A 381 -9.46 -3.29 -14.94
C ASN A 381 -8.37 -2.22 -15.16
N CYS A 382 -8.62 -0.98 -14.75
CA CYS A 382 -7.64 0.10 -14.70
C CYS A 382 -6.80 0.09 -13.40
N LEU A 383 -7.08 -0.79 -12.45
CA LEU A 383 -6.35 -0.97 -11.22
C LEU A 383 -5.51 -2.26 -11.25
N SER A 384 -4.35 -2.22 -10.65
CA SER A 384 -3.47 -3.37 -10.40
C SER A 384 -3.02 -3.35 -8.95
N PRO A 385 -3.85 -3.86 -8.02
CA PRO A 385 -3.44 -3.99 -6.63
C PRO A 385 -2.23 -4.91 -6.50
N ILE A 386 -1.55 -4.88 -5.35
CA ILE A 386 -0.42 -5.77 -5.07
C ILE A 386 -0.95 -7.19 -4.82
N GLU A 387 -2.12 -7.29 -4.24
CA GLU A 387 -2.78 -8.50 -3.75
C GLU A 387 -2.25 -8.96 -2.38
N GLU A 388 -3.14 -9.51 -1.59
CA GLU A 388 -2.91 -9.89 -0.19
C GLU A 388 -1.69 -10.81 0.00
N MET A 389 -1.61 -11.90 -0.79
CA MET A 389 -0.51 -12.87 -0.72
C MET A 389 0.84 -12.24 -1.08
N LEU A 390 0.88 -11.34 -2.05
CA LEU A 390 2.12 -10.68 -2.47
C LEU A 390 2.59 -9.64 -1.45
N ILE A 391 1.66 -8.96 -0.78
CA ILE A 391 1.99 -8.07 0.35
C ILE A 391 2.59 -8.90 1.49
N LYS A 392 1.99 -10.05 1.83
CA LYS A 392 2.49 -10.97 2.85
C LYS A 392 3.92 -11.41 2.53
N LYS A 393 4.20 -11.86 1.31
CA LYS A 393 5.54 -12.24 0.85
C LYS A 393 6.54 -11.09 0.90
N GLY A 394 6.14 -9.90 0.46
CA GLY A 394 6.99 -8.69 0.49
C GLY A 394 7.36 -8.27 1.91
N LEU A 395 6.43 -8.34 2.85
CA LEU A 395 6.65 -8.04 4.25
C LEU A 395 7.55 -9.09 4.93
N SER A 396 7.32 -10.38 4.72
CA SER A 396 8.11 -11.49 5.27
C SER A 396 9.58 -11.46 4.84
N LYS A 397 9.85 -10.93 3.64
CA LYS A 397 11.21 -10.77 3.10
C LYS A 397 12.04 -9.79 3.92
N THR A 398 11.42 -8.75 4.45
CA THR A 398 12.11 -7.60 5.03
C THR A 398 11.98 -7.48 6.53
N ILE A 399 10.96 -8.10 7.13
CA ILE A 399 10.66 -8.02 8.55
C ILE A 399 10.47 -9.45 9.07
N ASP A 400 11.30 -9.83 10.03
CA ASP A 400 11.18 -11.13 10.71
C ASP A 400 10.13 -11.01 11.82
N SER A 401 9.00 -11.69 11.67
CA SER A 401 7.93 -11.65 12.66
C SER A 401 7.08 -12.93 12.64
N LYS A 402 6.47 -13.22 13.79
CA LYS A 402 5.61 -14.40 14.00
C LYS A 402 4.17 -14.21 13.56
N PHE A 403 3.73 -12.96 13.35
CA PHE A 403 2.36 -12.67 12.92
C PHE A 403 2.33 -11.64 11.81
N ILE A 404 1.79 -12.02 10.67
CA ILE A 404 1.54 -11.15 9.52
C ILE A 404 0.11 -11.37 9.08
N SER A 405 -0.67 -10.29 9.07
CA SER A 405 -2.02 -10.27 8.52
C SER A 405 -2.07 -9.26 7.39
N THR A 406 -2.65 -9.63 6.27
CA THR A 406 -2.79 -8.81 5.07
C THR A 406 -4.22 -8.81 4.60
N MET A 407 -4.62 -7.79 3.87
CA MET A 407 -5.98 -7.69 3.33
C MET A 407 -6.00 -6.76 2.12
N THR A 408 -6.73 -7.16 1.10
CA THR A 408 -7.10 -6.33 -0.05
C THR A 408 -8.61 -6.09 -0.01
N ARG A 409 -9.03 -4.83 0.17
CA ARG A 409 -10.46 -4.50 0.21
C ARG A 409 -11.06 -4.49 -1.19
N ALA A 410 -12.39 -4.63 -1.27
CA ALA A 410 -13.11 -4.49 -2.53
C ALA A 410 -12.88 -3.10 -3.16
N PRO A 411 -12.79 -2.99 -4.49
CA PRO A 411 -12.65 -1.72 -5.17
C PRO A 411 -13.82 -0.77 -4.87
N THR A 412 -13.50 0.50 -4.70
CA THR A 412 -14.46 1.58 -4.42
C THR A 412 -14.22 2.74 -5.37
N VAL A 413 -15.16 3.69 -5.44
CA VAL A 413 -15.10 4.84 -6.35
C VAL A 413 -15.15 6.13 -5.55
N SER A 414 -14.23 7.05 -5.84
CA SER A 414 -14.25 8.41 -5.31
C SER A 414 -14.22 9.41 -6.47
N HIS A 415 -15.24 10.27 -6.54
CA HIS A 415 -15.38 11.27 -7.61
C HIS A 415 -15.14 10.68 -9.01
N GLY A 416 -15.79 9.54 -9.29
CA GLY A 416 -15.67 8.85 -10.59
C GLY A 416 -14.35 8.11 -10.83
N ASN A 417 -13.40 8.14 -9.91
CA ASN A 417 -12.13 7.45 -10.01
C ASN A 417 -12.15 6.17 -9.17
N PRO A 418 -11.93 5.00 -9.76
CA PRO A 418 -11.76 3.77 -9.03
C PRO A 418 -10.51 3.79 -8.15
N PHE A 419 -10.63 3.23 -6.95
CA PHE A 419 -9.51 3.01 -6.06
C PHE A 419 -9.71 1.75 -5.22
N GLN A 420 -8.62 1.26 -4.64
CA GLN A 420 -8.60 0.08 -3.78
C GLN A 420 -7.60 0.28 -2.64
N ILE A 421 -7.98 -0.13 -1.44
CA ILE A 421 -7.12 -0.08 -0.26
C ILE A 421 -6.60 -1.47 0.05
N GLU A 422 -5.31 -1.55 0.25
CA GLU A 422 -4.62 -2.76 0.70
C GLU A 422 -3.84 -2.45 1.97
N VAL A 423 -3.87 -3.38 2.91
CA VAL A 423 -3.26 -3.20 4.22
C VAL A 423 -2.51 -4.45 4.66
N GLY A 424 -1.47 -4.25 5.44
CA GLY A 424 -0.71 -5.30 6.10
C GLY A 424 -0.38 -4.89 7.53
N LEU A 425 -0.43 -5.83 8.46
CA LEU A 425 -0.04 -5.64 9.83
C LEU A 425 0.92 -6.75 10.24
N ILE A 426 2.06 -6.36 10.75
CA ILE A 426 3.08 -7.24 11.31
C ILE A 426 3.13 -7.00 12.80
N PHE A 427 3.22 -8.07 13.59
CA PHE A 427 3.35 -7.96 15.05
C PHE A 427 4.30 -9.05 15.57
N GLY A 428 5.23 -8.73 16.46
CA GLY A 428 6.04 -9.71 17.15
C GLY A 428 7.46 -9.28 17.52
N GLU A 429 8.24 -10.27 17.97
CA GLU A 429 9.62 -10.13 18.41
C GLU A 429 10.53 -9.64 17.27
N GLY A 430 11.51 -8.81 17.57
CA GLY A 430 12.38 -8.14 16.60
C GLY A 430 12.04 -6.67 16.38
N MET A 431 10.87 -6.21 16.86
CA MET A 431 10.48 -4.80 16.90
C MET A 431 10.44 -4.30 18.34
N THR A 432 10.79 -3.03 18.55
CA THR A 432 10.82 -2.43 19.90
C THR A 432 9.41 -2.17 20.41
N GLY A 433 9.07 -2.74 21.59
CA GLY A 433 7.73 -2.62 22.19
C GLY A 433 7.37 -1.20 22.65
N ASP A 434 8.35 -0.39 23.05
CA ASP A 434 8.14 0.95 23.60
C ASP A 434 8.15 2.06 22.56
N SER A 435 8.39 1.74 21.29
CA SER A 435 8.40 2.71 20.18
C SER A 435 7.04 2.82 19.51
N HIS A 436 6.83 3.94 18.79
CA HIS A 436 5.69 4.06 17.88
C HIS A 436 5.78 3.02 16.79
N VAL A 437 4.63 2.47 16.44
CA VAL A 437 4.46 1.54 15.30
C VAL A 437 5.04 2.15 14.02
N GLU A 438 5.81 1.36 13.27
CA GLU A 438 6.30 1.77 11.96
C GLU A 438 5.14 1.82 10.96
N ILE A 439 4.91 2.97 10.32
CA ILE A 439 3.85 3.14 9.31
C ILE A 439 4.49 3.19 7.93
N LEU A 440 4.24 2.18 7.12
CA LEU A 440 4.68 2.04 5.75
C LEU A 440 3.54 2.47 4.82
N ARG A 441 3.68 3.65 4.20
CA ARG A 441 2.62 4.26 3.37
C ARG A 441 3.00 4.20 1.91
N PHE A 442 2.03 3.82 1.06
CA PHE A 442 2.24 3.68 -0.37
C PHE A 442 1.05 4.21 -1.17
N ALA A 443 1.33 4.74 -2.36
CA ALA A 443 0.32 5.04 -3.36
C ALA A 443 0.81 4.57 -4.73
N ASN A 444 0.01 3.79 -5.44
CA ASN A 444 0.37 3.17 -6.72
C ASN A 444 1.76 2.50 -6.68
N ARG A 445 2.04 1.75 -5.60
CA ARG A 445 3.31 1.05 -5.33
C ARG A 445 4.53 1.96 -5.14
N VAL A 446 4.30 3.25 -4.87
CA VAL A 446 5.37 4.23 -4.58
C VAL A 446 5.38 4.53 -3.09
N PRO A 447 6.54 4.41 -2.41
CA PRO A 447 6.69 4.77 -0.99
C PRO A 447 6.48 6.27 -0.75
N LEU A 448 5.74 6.61 0.32
CA LEU A 448 5.53 7.98 0.77
C LEU A 448 6.47 8.27 1.96
N MET A 449 7.65 8.87 1.67
CA MET A 449 8.75 8.98 2.64
C MET A 449 8.62 10.15 3.62
N TYR A 450 7.93 11.22 3.23
CA TYR A 450 7.88 12.49 3.96
C TYR A 450 6.46 12.85 4.40
N GLN A 451 6.31 13.94 5.18
CA GLN A 451 5.02 14.51 5.59
C GLN A 451 4.04 13.47 6.20
N GLN A 452 4.56 12.56 7.05
CA GLN A 452 3.74 11.50 7.63
C GLN A 452 2.49 12.02 8.34
N GLY A 453 2.61 13.03 9.22
CA GLY A 453 1.49 13.59 9.98
C GLY A 453 0.43 14.32 9.13
N GLY A 454 0.80 14.81 7.94
CA GLY A 454 -0.12 15.45 7.00
C GLY A 454 -0.85 14.48 6.06
N CYS A 455 -0.48 13.20 6.06
CA CYS A 455 -1.00 12.21 5.13
C CYS A 455 -2.34 11.63 5.59
N LEU A 456 -3.32 11.59 4.70
CA LEU A 456 -4.64 10.97 4.91
C LEU A 456 -4.52 9.55 5.48
N LEU A 457 -3.61 8.70 4.93
CA LEU A 457 -3.46 7.32 5.38
C LEU A 457 -3.00 7.25 6.85
N THR A 458 -2.10 8.12 7.27
CA THR A 458 -1.68 8.22 8.68
C THR A 458 -2.84 8.68 9.57
N LYS A 459 -3.56 9.72 9.15
CA LYS A 459 -4.73 10.23 9.89
C LYS A 459 -5.78 9.13 10.10
N ALA A 460 -6.00 8.27 9.11
CA ALA A 460 -6.93 7.14 9.21
C ALA A 460 -6.47 6.10 10.24
N ILE A 461 -5.16 5.80 10.32
CA ILE A 461 -4.58 4.92 11.33
C ILE A 461 -4.71 5.54 12.72
N GLU A 462 -4.39 6.82 12.88
CA GLU A 462 -4.43 7.56 14.15
C GLU A 462 -5.84 7.69 14.74
N LYS A 463 -6.87 7.62 13.90
CA LYS A 463 -8.28 7.73 14.29
C LYS A 463 -8.84 6.44 14.88
N VAL A 464 -8.16 5.31 14.71
CA VAL A 464 -8.56 4.01 15.28
C VAL A 464 -8.09 3.93 16.72
N ASP A 465 -8.94 3.48 17.64
CA ASP A 465 -8.55 3.17 19.02
C ASP A 465 -7.87 1.79 19.07
N TRP A 466 -6.55 1.79 18.95
CA TRP A 466 -5.73 0.58 18.92
C TRP A 466 -5.59 -0.15 20.25
N ARG A 467 -5.96 0.50 21.39
CA ARG A 467 -5.95 -0.14 22.70
C ARG A 467 -6.86 -1.36 22.76
N GLN A 468 -7.99 -1.29 22.04
CA GLN A 468 -8.92 -2.41 21.91
C GLN A 468 -8.29 -3.65 21.23
N TYR A 469 -7.20 -3.44 20.52
CA TYR A 469 -6.52 -4.47 19.72
C TYR A 469 -5.15 -4.86 20.28
N GLY A 470 -4.80 -4.37 21.48
CA GLY A 470 -3.59 -4.77 22.18
C GLY A 470 -2.33 -3.94 21.88
N LEU A 471 -2.48 -2.78 21.21
CA LEU A 471 -1.40 -1.80 21.06
C LEU A 471 -1.63 -0.63 22.04
N ASP A 472 -0.57 -0.07 22.60
CA ASP A 472 -0.68 1.09 23.46
C ASP A 472 -0.90 2.38 22.65
N GLN A 473 -1.76 3.28 23.16
CA GLN A 473 -2.09 4.52 22.45
C GLN A 473 -2.58 5.57 23.46
N ALA A 474 -1.84 6.65 23.59
CA ALA A 474 -2.16 7.72 24.52
C ALA A 474 -3.52 8.37 24.21
N GLY A 475 -4.45 8.31 25.14
CA GLY A 475 -5.79 8.89 24.95
C GLY A 475 -6.63 8.25 23.82
N GLY A 476 -6.23 7.09 23.28
CA GLY A 476 -6.96 6.40 22.18
C GLY A 476 -6.88 7.12 20.84
N LYS A 477 -5.89 7.98 20.65
CA LYS A 477 -5.67 8.76 19.41
C LYS A 477 -4.17 8.88 19.11
N GLY A 478 -3.84 9.20 17.85
CA GLY A 478 -2.45 9.30 17.41
C GLY A 478 -1.85 7.95 17.01
N VAL A 479 -0.58 7.95 16.67
CA VAL A 479 0.14 6.72 16.26
C VAL A 479 0.27 5.79 17.45
N PRO A 480 -0.19 4.53 17.36
CA PRO A 480 -0.05 3.57 18.47
C PRO A 480 1.42 3.21 18.74
N LYS A 481 1.69 2.70 19.94
CA LYS A 481 2.97 2.13 20.34
C LYS A 481 2.87 0.61 20.46
N GLY A 482 3.94 -0.07 20.17
CA GLY A 482 4.02 -1.52 20.29
C GLY A 482 4.94 -2.15 19.24
N PRO A 483 5.26 -3.45 19.38
CA PRO A 483 6.13 -4.18 18.47
C PRO A 483 5.38 -4.52 17.17
N ALA A 484 5.00 -3.51 16.41
CA ALA A 484 4.20 -3.67 15.19
C ALA A 484 4.66 -2.76 14.04
N ALA A 485 4.36 -3.17 12.82
CA ALA A 485 4.43 -2.33 11.63
C ALA A 485 3.10 -2.41 10.86
N ILE A 486 2.64 -1.28 10.34
CA ILE A 486 1.40 -1.18 9.57
C ILE A 486 1.73 -0.70 8.17
N LEU A 487 1.39 -1.51 7.16
CA LEU A 487 1.47 -1.15 5.75
C LEU A 487 0.09 -0.68 5.27
N VAL A 488 0.05 0.43 4.55
CA VAL A 488 -1.15 0.90 3.85
C VAL A 488 -0.78 1.28 2.43
N HIS A 489 -1.47 0.72 1.47
CA HIS A 489 -1.32 0.99 0.05
C HIS A 489 -2.66 1.45 -0.54
N LEU A 490 -2.62 2.56 -1.29
CA LEU A 490 -3.71 3.04 -2.13
C LEU A 490 -3.38 2.75 -3.59
N ALA A 491 -4.15 1.90 -4.25
CA ALA A 491 -4.17 1.76 -5.70
C ALA A 491 -5.29 2.66 -6.27
N SER A 492 -4.97 3.59 -7.16
CA SER A 492 -5.96 4.51 -7.73
C SER A 492 -5.55 5.01 -9.10
N THR A 493 -6.56 5.32 -9.93
CA THR A 493 -6.35 5.99 -11.23
C THR A 493 -6.00 7.47 -11.07
N ASN A 494 -6.39 8.08 -9.96
CA ASN A 494 -6.14 9.49 -9.65
C ASN A 494 -5.78 9.65 -8.17
N VAL A 495 -4.48 9.67 -7.89
CA VAL A 495 -3.97 9.90 -6.54
C VAL A 495 -3.79 11.40 -6.29
N GLN A 496 -4.55 11.96 -5.35
CA GLN A 496 -4.41 13.34 -4.95
C GLN A 496 -3.30 13.48 -3.91
N PHE A 497 -2.15 14.04 -4.31
CA PHE A 497 -1.04 14.32 -3.43
C PHE A 497 -1.10 15.74 -2.89
N THR A 498 -0.50 15.97 -1.72
CA THR A 498 -0.35 17.31 -1.13
C THR A 498 0.71 18.16 -1.86
N SER A 499 1.61 17.52 -2.61
CA SER A 499 2.69 18.16 -3.38
C SER A 499 3.11 17.30 -4.56
N GLU A 500 3.73 17.91 -5.55
CA GLU A 500 4.27 17.25 -6.75
C GLU A 500 5.36 16.20 -6.44
N ALA A 501 6.04 16.33 -5.31
CA ALA A 501 7.03 15.36 -4.83
C ALA A 501 6.41 14.02 -4.36
N LYS A 502 5.06 13.90 -4.37
CA LYS A 502 4.30 12.70 -3.99
C LYS A 502 4.64 12.18 -2.58
N GLU A 503 4.55 13.06 -1.57
CA GLU A 503 5.01 12.75 -0.21
C GLU A 503 3.91 12.31 0.73
N ALA A 504 2.72 12.86 0.55
CA ALA A 504 1.54 12.60 1.34
C ALA A 504 0.28 12.70 0.48
N LEU A 505 -0.77 12.01 0.89
CA LEU A 505 -2.09 12.10 0.25
C LEU A 505 -2.88 13.25 0.86
N ALA A 506 -3.53 14.02 -0.01
CA ALA A 506 -4.49 15.04 0.36
C ALA A 506 -5.75 14.42 0.97
N ASP A 507 -6.51 15.23 1.71
CA ASP A 507 -7.72 14.76 2.38
C ASP A 507 -8.81 14.40 1.36
N ASN A 508 -9.38 13.21 1.52
CA ASN A 508 -10.49 12.65 0.76
C ASN A 508 -11.31 11.75 1.69
N GLU A 509 -12.53 12.11 1.98
CA GLU A 509 -13.35 11.46 3.00
C GLU A 509 -13.63 9.99 2.67
N ILE A 510 -13.91 9.66 1.39
CA ILE A 510 -14.22 8.29 0.96
C ILE A 510 -13.00 7.38 1.13
N VAL A 511 -11.82 7.86 0.71
CA VAL A 511 -10.55 7.12 0.86
C VAL A 511 -10.20 6.96 2.35
N PHE A 512 -10.43 8.01 3.15
CA PHE A 512 -10.20 7.98 4.59
C PHE A 512 -11.05 6.92 5.28
N GLU A 513 -12.37 6.90 5.02
CA GLU A 513 -13.30 5.95 5.65
C GLU A 513 -13.01 4.50 5.20
N GLU A 514 -12.68 4.25 3.93
CA GLU A 514 -12.29 2.90 3.49
C GLU A 514 -10.98 2.45 4.13
N THR A 515 -10.01 3.35 4.26
CA THR A 515 -8.74 3.06 4.98
C THR A 515 -9.03 2.74 6.45
N ARG A 516 -9.89 3.55 7.11
CA ARG A 516 -10.26 3.33 8.52
C ARG A 516 -10.97 1.99 8.73
N LYS A 517 -11.89 1.61 7.83
CA LYS A 517 -12.56 0.30 7.88
C LYS A 517 -11.55 -0.85 7.76
N ALA A 518 -10.59 -0.74 6.84
CA ALA A 518 -9.50 -1.71 6.72
C ALA A 518 -8.70 -1.84 8.02
N MET A 519 -8.34 -0.72 8.66
CA MET A 519 -7.61 -0.73 9.92
C MET A 519 -8.41 -1.38 11.07
N LEU A 520 -9.71 -1.14 11.17
CA LEU A 520 -10.57 -1.78 12.16
C LEU A 520 -10.61 -3.30 11.99
N GLU A 521 -10.63 -3.78 10.75
CA GLU A 521 -10.63 -5.21 10.43
C GLU A 521 -9.29 -5.87 10.77
N MET A 522 -8.16 -5.22 10.41
CA MET A 522 -6.82 -5.64 10.80
C MET A 522 -6.65 -5.68 12.32
N GLY A 523 -7.17 -4.68 13.03
CA GLY A 523 -7.17 -4.65 14.50
C GLY A 523 -7.90 -5.85 15.11
N ARG A 524 -9.06 -6.24 14.55
CA ARG A 524 -9.78 -7.45 15.00
C ARG A 524 -8.95 -8.71 14.80
N GLY A 525 -8.24 -8.83 13.67
CA GLY A 525 -7.31 -9.94 13.42
C GLY A 525 -6.19 -10.02 14.47
N LEU A 526 -5.54 -8.87 14.74
CA LEU A 526 -4.50 -8.78 15.77
C LEU A 526 -5.03 -9.17 17.16
N ARG A 527 -6.19 -8.64 17.56
CA ARG A 527 -6.83 -8.97 18.84
C ARG A 527 -7.07 -10.47 18.96
N LYS A 528 -7.64 -11.11 17.94
CA LYS A 528 -7.88 -12.56 17.92
C LYS A 528 -6.57 -13.35 18.13
N HIS A 529 -5.48 -12.94 17.45
CA HIS A 529 -4.17 -13.56 17.62
C HIS A 529 -3.64 -13.41 19.06
N LEU A 530 -3.67 -12.19 19.62
CA LEU A 530 -3.19 -11.92 20.97
C LEU A 530 -4.03 -12.64 22.05
N GLU A 531 -5.36 -12.70 21.91
CA GLU A 531 -6.24 -13.44 22.81
C GLU A 531 -5.94 -14.94 22.76
N LYS A 532 -5.70 -15.50 21.53
CA LYS A 532 -5.28 -16.90 21.37
C LYS A 532 -3.95 -17.16 22.11
N LYS A 533 -2.93 -16.33 21.89
CA LYS A 533 -1.62 -16.45 22.56
C LYS A 533 -1.73 -16.33 24.08
N LYS A 534 -2.52 -15.38 24.58
CA LYS A 534 -2.76 -15.19 26.01
C LYS A 534 -3.49 -16.39 26.65
N LYS A 535 -4.49 -16.95 25.93
CA LYS A 535 -5.22 -18.13 26.39
C LYS A 535 -4.30 -19.35 26.49
N MET A 536 -3.44 -19.54 25.47
CA MET A 536 -2.43 -20.62 25.50
C MET A 536 -1.44 -20.45 26.65
N ALA A 537 -0.84 -19.27 26.83
CA ALA A 537 0.10 -19.01 27.90
C ALA A 537 -0.51 -19.27 29.29
N LYS A 538 -1.74 -18.78 29.53
CA LYS A 538 -2.46 -19.02 30.79
C LYS A 538 -2.78 -20.50 31.02
N THR A 539 -3.10 -21.24 29.96
CA THR A 539 -3.38 -22.67 30.09
C THR A 539 -2.11 -23.46 30.35
N ARG A 540 -0.99 -23.08 29.73
CA ARG A 540 0.32 -23.68 29.98
C ARG A 540 0.78 -23.41 31.42
N GLU A 541 0.71 -22.18 31.89
CA GLU A 541 1.00 -21.82 33.28
C GLU A 541 0.16 -22.62 34.30
N LYS A 542 -1.14 -22.77 34.03
CA LYS A 542 -2.04 -23.61 34.83
C LYS A 542 -1.59 -25.06 34.84
N PHE A 543 -1.19 -25.60 33.67
CA PHE A 543 -0.72 -26.98 33.56
C PHE A 543 0.58 -27.23 34.36
N GLU A 544 1.56 -26.35 34.17
CA GLU A 544 2.84 -26.41 34.89
C GLU A 544 2.60 -26.37 36.41
N LEU A 545 1.78 -25.44 36.88
CA LEU A 545 1.43 -25.33 38.32
C LEU A 545 0.78 -26.60 38.86
N ILE A 546 -0.17 -27.20 38.12
CA ILE A 546 -0.86 -28.44 38.54
C ILE A 546 0.12 -29.61 38.52
N ASN A 547 1.01 -29.67 37.54
CA ASN A 547 1.98 -30.75 37.38
C ASN A 547 3.09 -30.73 38.45
N ASP A 548 3.37 -29.56 39.01
CA ASP A 548 4.33 -29.40 40.12
C ASP A 548 3.68 -29.66 41.49
N ILE A 549 2.52 -29.08 41.74
CA ILE A 549 1.90 -29.09 43.05
C ILE A 549 1.21 -30.44 43.37
N LEU A 550 0.46 -30.99 42.40
CA LEU A 550 -0.35 -32.18 42.63
C LEU A 550 0.50 -33.43 42.95
N PRO A 551 1.60 -33.73 42.23
CA PRO A 551 2.50 -34.82 42.60
C PRO A 551 3.18 -34.62 43.96
N ALA A 552 3.57 -33.38 44.29
CA ALA A 552 4.20 -33.07 45.55
C ALA A 552 3.25 -33.31 46.73
N ILE A 553 2.00 -32.91 46.61
CA ILE A 553 0.96 -33.18 47.61
C ILE A 553 0.71 -34.68 47.74
N ALA A 554 0.54 -35.36 46.60
CA ALA A 554 0.27 -36.81 46.57
C ALA A 554 1.45 -37.61 47.17
N ALA A 555 2.67 -37.25 46.87
CA ALA A 555 3.87 -37.91 47.44
C ALA A 555 3.95 -37.75 48.97
N LYS A 556 3.70 -36.55 49.48
CA LYS A 556 3.67 -36.31 50.92
C LYS A 556 2.54 -37.06 51.59
N SER A 557 1.35 -37.06 51.00
CA SER A 557 0.19 -37.79 51.54
C SER A 557 0.40 -39.32 51.51
N ALA A 558 0.96 -39.86 50.43
CA ALA A 558 1.31 -41.26 50.31
C ALA A 558 2.34 -41.69 51.36
N ALA A 559 3.38 -40.85 51.58
CA ALA A 559 4.39 -41.11 52.62
C ALA A 559 3.81 -41.08 54.06
N ILE A 560 2.89 -40.16 54.35
CA ILE A 560 2.24 -40.09 55.65
C ILE A 560 1.32 -41.30 55.89
N LEU A 561 0.66 -41.77 54.86
CA LEU A 561 -0.31 -42.86 54.95
C LEU A 561 0.30 -44.24 54.72
N ASP A 562 1.60 -44.32 54.46
CA ASP A 562 2.35 -45.54 54.08
C ASP A 562 1.67 -46.29 52.93
N ARG A 563 1.29 -45.53 51.85
CA ARG A 563 0.61 -46.07 50.69
C ARG A 563 1.38 -45.73 49.40
N PRO A 564 1.23 -46.55 48.33
CA PRO A 564 1.88 -46.25 47.07
C PRO A 564 1.30 -44.95 46.46
N LEU A 565 2.11 -44.28 45.66
CA LEU A 565 1.75 -43.03 44.99
C LEU A 565 0.59 -43.29 44.03
N PRO A 566 -0.55 -42.58 44.15
CA PRO A 566 -1.67 -42.76 43.24
C PRO A 566 -1.38 -42.28 41.83
N ASN A 567 -2.03 -42.87 40.82
CA ASN A 567 -1.98 -42.31 39.47
C ASN A 567 -2.79 -41.02 39.36
N LEU A 568 -2.10 -39.91 39.05
CA LEU A 568 -2.67 -38.57 39.05
C LEU A 568 -3.21 -38.14 37.68
N SER A 569 -2.96 -38.90 36.60
CA SER A 569 -3.32 -38.51 35.25
C SER A 569 -4.82 -38.18 35.08
N GLY A 570 -5.70 -39.00 35.67
CA GLY A 570 -7.14 -38.74 35.66
C GLY A 570 -7.57 -37.48 36.44
N SER A 571 -6.84 -37.13 37.51
CA SER A 571 -7.10 -35.90 38.27
C SER A 571 -6.61 -34.67 37.50
N ILE A 572 -5.42 -34.73 36.90
CA ILE A 572 -4.87 -33.65 36.06
C ILE A 572 -5.81 -33.36 34.89
N THR A 573 -6.29 -34.39 34.14
CA THR A 573 -7.23 -34.22 33.04
C THR A 573 -8.55 -33.57 33.45
N ARG A 574 -9.11 -33.96 34.60
CA ARG A 574 -10.36 -33.35 35.11
C ARG A 574 -10.16 -31.86 35.48
N ILE A 575 -9.01 -31.47 36.04
CA ILE A 575 -8.72 -30.09 36.42
C ILE A 575 -8.46 -29.24 35.16
N MET A 576 -7.75 -29.77 34.17
CA MET A 576 -7.45 -29.06 32.94
C MET A 576 -8.67 -28.91 32.06
N ASN A 577 -9.41 -29.99 31.83
CA ASN A 577 -10.60 -30.10 30.98
C ASN A 577 -10.47 -29.32 29.64
N ALA A 578 -9.33 -29.47 28.98
CA ALA A 578 -9.01 -28.76 27.76
C ALA A 578 -8.33 -29.68 26.75
N VAL A 579 -8.48 -29.37 25.47
CA VAL A 579 -7.67 -29.95 24.40
C VAL A 579 -6.73 -28.86 23.90
N ILE A 580 -5.47 -29.17 23.72
CA ILE A 580 -4.43 -28.20 23.37
C ILE A 580 -3.71 -28.69 22.13
N ALA A 581 -3.48 -27.81 21.16
CA ALA A 581 -2.60 -28.02 20.03
C ALA A 581 -1.39 -27.07 20.18
N GLU A 582 -0.20 -27.63 20.27
CA GLU A 582 1.05 -26.87 20.28
C GLU A 582 1.74 -27.06 18.94
N GLU A 583 2.10 -25.97 18.28
CA GLU A 583 2.82 -25.96 17.00
C GLU A 583 4.19 -25.35 17.25
N GLU A 584 5.20 -26.03 16.75
CA GLU A 584 6.58 -25.58 16.68
C GLU A 584 7.04 -25.69 15.22
N SER A 585 7.45 -24.58 14.61
CA SER A 585 8.02 -24.57 13.29
C SER A 585 9.40 -23.92 13.31
N VAL A 586 10.37 -24.60 12.68
CA VAL A 586 11.77 -24.14 12.63
C VAL A 586 12.24 -24.04 11.18
N TRP A 587 12.60 -22.83 10.78
CA TRP A 587 13.19 -22.58 9.48
C TRP A 587 14.70 -22.85 9.46
N ASN A 588 15.14 -23.79 8.64
CA ASN A 588 16.54 -24.06 8.40
C ASN A 588 17.04 -23.33 7.14
N LYS A 589 17.81 -22.27 7.36
CA LYS A 589 18.32 -21.41 6.29
C LYS A 589 19.32 -22.13 5.35
N LYS A 590 20.02 -23.17 5.84
CA LYS A 590 21.02 -23.89 5.04
C LYS A 590 20.40 -24.92 4.10
N THR A 591 19.40 -25.63 4.58
CA THR A 591 18.72 -26.69 3.81
C THR A 591 17.50 -26.17 3.04
N LYS A 592 17.09 -24.88 3.24
CA LYS A 592 15.85 -24.31 2.73
C LYS A 592 14.63 -25.18 3.07
N GLN A 593 14.60 -25.64 4.32
CA GLN A 593 13.61 -26.57 4.85
C GLN A 593 12.93 -25.98 6.06
N VAL A 594 11.65 -26.24 6.19
CA VAL A 594 10.88 -25.96 7.41
C VAL A 594 10.56 -27.29 8.07
N ASP A 595 10.95 -27.43 9.31
CA ASP A 595 10.57 -28.56 10.16
C ASP A 595 9.39 -28.12 11.01
N VAL A 596 8.27 -28.83 10.91
CA VAL A 596 7.02 -28.56 11.63
C VAL A 596 6.70 -29.71 12.55
N LYS A 597 6.39 -29.38 13.79
CA LYS A 597 5.99 -30.29 14.84
C LYS A 597 4.70 -29.80 15.46
N ILE A 598 3.63 -30.60 15.40
CA ILE A 598 2.34 -30.28 16.02
C ILE A 598 2.00 -31.37 17.03
N THR A 599 1.89 -30.99 18.29
CA THR A 599 1.51 -31.90 19.36
C THR A 599 0.09 -31.59 19.84
N PHE A 600 -0.75 -32.61 19.84
CA PHE A 600 -2.15 -32.52 20.22
C PHE A 600 -2.35 -33.25 21.56
N TYR A 601 -2.75 -32.54 22.62
CA TYR A 601 -2.94 -33.08 23.96
C TYR A 601 -4.43 -33.14 24.33
N ASN A 602 -4.92 -34.29 24.71
CA ASN A 602 -6.28 -34.43 25.25
C ASN A 602 -6.28 -34.41 26.80
N TYR A 603 -6.36 -33.22 27.39
CA TYR A 603 -6.58 -33.03 28.83
C TYR A 603 -8.07 -32.90 29.17
N SER A 604 -8.99 -33.38 28.33
CA SER A 604 -10.41 -33.48 28.67
C SER A 604 -10.74 -34.81 29.35
N SER A 605 -11.88 -34.88 30.03
CA SER A 605 -12.33 -36.07 30.72
C SER A 605 -12.91 -37.16 29.81
N ARG A 606 -12.95 -36.96 28.50
CA ARG A 606 -13.54 -37.87 27.52
C ARG A 606 -12.58 -38.16 26.38
N ALA A 607 -12.70 -39.36 25.82
CA ALA A 607 -12.01 -39.68 24.57
C ALA A 607 -12.48 -38.76 23.46
N ARG A 608 -11.55 -38.31 22.57
CA ARG A 608 -11.81 -37.34 21.54
C ARG A 608 -11.17 -37.74 20.22
N GLN A 609 -11.89 -37.48 19.15
CA GLN A 609 -11.40 -37.63 17.79
C GLN A 609 -11.38 -36.29 17.09
N TYR A 610 -10.31 -36.01 16.36
CA TYR A 610 -10.13 -34.76 15.62
C TYR A 610 -9.58 -35.03 14.23
N THR A 611 -9.90 -34.12 13.31
CA THR A 611 -9.11 -33.94 12.09
C THR A 611 -8.33 -32.65 12.22
N LEU A 612 -7.02 -32.76 12.17
CA LEU A 612 -6.11 -31.63 12.14
C LEU A 612 -5.95 -31.16 10.70
N LEU A 613 -6.03 -29.86 10.46
CA LEU A 613 -5.77 -29.27 9.16
C LEU A 613 -4.70 -28.20 9.31
N VAL A 614 -3.83 -28.08 8.33
CA VAL A 614 -2.76 -27.07 8.30
C VAL A 614 -2.73 -26.41 6.95
N ASN A 615 -2.34 -25.14 6.93
CA ASN A 615 -2.03 -24.44 5.70
C ASN A 615 -0.80 -25.04 5.04
N TRP A 616 -0.82 -25.13 3.70
CA TRP A 616 0.24 -25.68 2.88
C TRP A 616 0.74 -24.64 1.87
N PRO A 617 2.06 -24.52 1.63
CA PRO A 617 2.56 -23.58 0.62
C PRO A 617 2.05 -23.97 -0.77
N GLU A 618 1.49 -23.01 -1.50
CA GLU A 618 0.96 -23.23 -2.87
C GLU A 618 2.03 -23.56 -3.91
N LYS A 619 3.32 -23.42 -3.56
CA LYS A 619 4.41 -23.61 -4.50
C LYS A 619 4.54 -25.09 -4.88
N SER A 620 4.40 -25.38 -6.17
CA SER A 620 4.69 -26.69 -6.75
C SER A 620 6.17 -27.05 -6.46
N GLY A 621 6.41 -28.04 -5.62
CA GLY A 621 7.77 -28.48 -5.25
C GLY A 621 8.05 -28.52 -3.75
N ALA A 622 7.12 -28.08 -2.90
CA ALA A 622 7.22 -28.40 -1.48
C ALA A 622 7.05 -29.91 -1.29
N ILE A 623 8.14 -30.58 -0.95
CA ILE A 623 8.16 -32.03 -0.74
C ILE A 623 8.07 -32.28 0.75
N MET A 624 7.12 -33.11 1.16
CA MET A 624 7.03 -33.62 2.53
C MET A 624 8.08 -34.71 2.75
N VAL A 625 8.85 -34.59 3.81
CA VAL A 625 9.88 -35.57 4.20
C VAL A 625 9.61 -35.99 5.64
N GLY A 626 9.69 -37.30 5.92
CA GLY A 626 9.72 -37.82 7.28
C GLY A 626 8.35 -37.90 8.00
N ASN A 627 7.26 -38.12 7.28
CA ASN A 627 5.96 -38.29 7.88
C ASN A 627 5.59 -39.79 8.03
N GLU A 628 5.56 -40.28 9.27
CA GLU A 628 5.12 -41.66 9.58
C GLU A 628 3.58 -41.82 9.50
N ARG A 629 2.84 -40.71 9.59
CA ARG A 629 1.38 -40.66 9.45
C ARG A 629 1.02 -39.97 8.15
N SER A 630 0.39 -40.66 7.22
CA SER A 630 0.00 -40.10 5.93
C SER A 630 -1.01 -38.95 6.09
N GLY A 631 -0.59 -37.72 5.81
CA GLY A 631 -1.48 -36.60 5.61
C GLY A 631 -2.18 -36.69 4.24
N ARG A 632 -3.40 -36.20 4.15
CA ARG A 632 -4.20 -36.12 2.91
C ARG A 632 -4.33 -34.64 2.50
N LYS A 633 -4.17 -34.36 1.22
CA LYS A 633 -4.50 -33.05 0.67
C LYS A 633 -6.03 -32.90 0.68
N GLU A 634 -6.54 -31.91 1.39
CA GLU A 634 -7.98 -31.67 1.51
C GLU A 634 -8.46 -30.71 0.43
N THR A 635 -7.74 -29.60 0.24
CA THR A 635 -7.96 -28.59 -0.81
C THR A 635 -6.62 -27.97 -1.18
N ILE A 636 -6.59 -27.03 -2.15
CA ILE A 636 -5.39 -26.22 -2.44
C ILE A 636 -4.98 -25.47 -1.16
N GLY A 637 -3.71 -25.60 -0.81
CA GLY A 637 -3.13 -24.92 0.35
C GLY A 637 -3.55 -25.49 1.71
N ILE A 638 -4.29 -26.61 1.78
CA ILE A 638 -4.67 -27.26 3.05
C ILE A 638 -4.44 -28.76 3.02
N TRP A 639 -3.71 -29.24 4.02
CA TRP A 639 -3.51 -30.66 4.30
C TRP A 639 -4.18 -31.06 5.59
N ALA A 640 -4.67 -32.31 5.64
CA ALA A 640 -5.42 -32.86 6.76
C ALA A 640 -4.81 -34.16 7.26
N TRP A 641 -4.80 -34.34 8.58
CA TRP A 641 -4.47 -35.58 9.27
C TRP A 641 -5.64 -36.02 10.16
N LYS A 642 -6.09 -37.25 9.99
CA LYS A 642 -7.06 -37.81 10.90
C LYS A 642 -6.31 -38.27 12.16
N ILE A 643 -6.63 -37.68 13.30
CA ILE A 643 -6.06 -38.05 14.59
C ILE A 643 -6.94 -39.21 15.12
N GLU A 644 -6.33 -40.34 15.45
CA GLU A 644 -7.00 -41.43 16.13
C GLU A 644 -7.62 -40.97 17.44
N THR A 645 -8.59 -41.77 17.97
CA THR A 645 -9.27 -41.43 19.20
C THR A 645 -8.27 -41.31 20.35
N LEU A 646 -8.05 -40.10 20.84
CA LEU A 646 -7.19 -39.82 21.97
C LEU A 646 -7.95 -40.05 23.28
N GLN A 647 -7.44 -40.91 24.14
CA GLN A 647 -7.95 -41.09 25.50
C GLN A 647 -7.59 -39.86 26.38
N PRO A 648 -8.28 -39.67 27.52
CA PRO A 648 -7.91 -38.66 28.48
C PRO A 648 -6.45 -38.80 28.94
N GLY A 649 -5.65 -37.75 28.76
CA GLY A 649 -4.23 -37.73 29.09
C GLY A 649 -3.28 -38.17 27.97
N GLU A 650 -3.80 -38.64 26.83
CA GLU A 650 -2.99 -39.03 25.68
C GLU A 650 -2.65 -37.81 24.79
N ASN A 651 -1.61 -37.96 24.02
CA ASN A 651 -1.22 -37.00 22.99
C ASN A 651 -1.04 -37.68 21.63
N ALA A 652 -1.14 -36.87 20.57
CA ALA A 652 -0.76 -37.26 19.22
C ALA A 652 0.29 -36.28 18.70
N LEU A 653 1.33 -36.81 18.08
CA LEU A 653 2.41 -36.06 17.48
C LEU A 653 2.34 -36.18 15.95
N ILE A 654 2.40 -35.04 15.28
CA ILE A 654 2.49 -34.92 13.82
C ILE A 654 3.74 -34.14 13.52
N GLU A 655 4.69 -34.78 12.83
CA GLU A 655 5.93 -34.14 12.41
C GLU A 655 6.07 -34.27 10.89
N TYR A 656 6.41 -33.16 10.23
CA TYR A 656 6.71 -33.14 8.81
C TYR A 656 7.70 -32.02 8.48
N SER A 657 8.37 -32.17 7.35
CA SER A 657 9.31 -31.17 6.85
C SER A 657 8.94 -30.78 5.43
N LEU A 658 9.03 -29.50 5.13
CA LEU A 658 8.79 -28.94 3.81
C LEU A 658 10.12 -28.52 3.21
N GLN A 659 10.49 -29.09 2.05
CA GLN A 659 11.71 -28.76 1.30
C GLN A 659 11.39 -27.96 0.04
N GLY A 660 12.40 -27.26 -0.51
CA GLY A 660 12.26 -26.49 -1.74
C GLY A 660 11.60 -25.14 -1.59
N LEU A 661 11.42 -24.67 -0.35
CA LEU A 661 10.83 -23.36 -0.04
C LEU A 661 11.90 -22.26 0.00
N GLU A 662 11.52 -21.05 -0.38
CA GLU A 662 12.29 -19.85 -0.08
C GLU A 662 11.70 -19.12 1.13
N LYS A 663 12.50 -18.29 1.80
CA LYS A 663 12.07 -17.60 3.04
C LYS A 663 10.74 -16.84 2.89
N GLY A 664 10.36 -16.41 1.68
CA GLY A 664 9.11 -15.70 1.41
C GLY A 664 7.89 -16.61 1.15
N ASP A 665 8.11 -17.90 0.92
CA ASP A 665 7.03 -18.87 0.63
C ASP A 665 6.42 -19.45 1.90
N TRP A 666 7.10 -19.31 3.03
CA TRP A 666 6.66 -19.79 4.33
C TRP A 666 6.56 -18.65 5.34
N THR A 667 5.43 -18.51 6.00
CA THR A 667 5.22 -17.48 7.02
C THR A 667 5.05 -18.05 8.41
N GLU A 668 4.10 -18.95 8.61
CA GLU A 668 3.80 -19.63 9.87
C GLU A 668 2.79 -20.74 9.56
N THR A 669 2.83 -21.85 10.32
CA THR A 669 1.80 -22.87 10.24
C THR A 669 0.53 -22.35 10.88
N GLU A 670 -0.55 -22.27 10.13
CA GLU A 670 -1.88 -22.05 10.68
C GLU A 670 -2.53 -23.40 10.95
N VAL A 671 -2.82 -23.66 12.22
CA VAL A 671 -3.41 -24.93 12.66
C VAL A 671 -4.90 -24.77 12.80
N PHE A 672 -5.65 -25.61 12.08
CA PHE A 672 -7.10 -25.70 12.16
C PHE A 672 -7.52 -27.07 12.64
N PHE A 673 -8.76 -27.21 13.11
CA PHE A 673 -9.31 -28.50 13.51
C PHE A 673 -10.78 -28.64 13.13
N ARG A 674 -11.19 -29.88 12.89
CA ARG A 674 -12.61 -30.31 12.87
C ARG A 674 -12.85 -31.20 14.08
N GLY A 675 -13.89 -30.91 14.83
CA GLY A 675 -14.28 -31.63 16.03
C GLY A 675 -15.33 -30.87 16.85
N ASN A 676 -15.93 -31.55 17.83
CA ASN A 676 -17.07 -31.01 18.59
C ASN A 676 -16.68 -30.13 19.77
N GLN A 677 -15.41 -30.14 20.18
CA GLN A 677 -14.91 -29.31 21.30
C GLN A 677 -13.85 -28.34 20.86
N GLU A 678 -13.79 -27.18 21.49
CA GLU A 678 -12.79 -26.16 21.23
C GLU A 678 -11.39 -26.69 21.56
N VAL A 679 -10.42 -26.42 20.66
CA VAL A 679 -9.01 -26.75 20.83
C VAL A 679 -8.25 -25.45 21.04
N ILE A 680 -7.53 -25.37 22.15
CA ILE A 680 -6.69 -24.22 22.48
C ILE A 680 -5.43 -24.33 21.60
N GLY A 681 -5.12 -23.27 20.87
CA GLY A 681 -3.99 -23.29 19.94
C GLY A 681 -4.35 -23.52 18.47
N ALA A 682 -5.52 -24.06 18.18
CA ALA A 682 -6.03 -24.25 16.83
C ALA A 682 -7.32 -23.45 16.58
N THR A 683 -7.65 -23.22 15.33
CA THR A 683 -8.89 -22.54 14.91
C THR A 683 -9.88 -23.57 14.39
N LYS A 684 -11.14 -23.51 14.85
CA LYS A 684 -12.17 -24.41 14.31
C LYS A 684 -12.44 -24.05 12.86
N MET A 685 -12.31 -25.05 11.96
CA MET A 685 -12.68 -24.92 10.55
C MET A 685 -14.11 -25.41 10.41
N ASP A 686 -15.02 -24.52 10.02
CA ASP A 686 -16.39 -24.86 9.71
C ASP A 686 -16.57 -25.11 8.20
N GLU A 687 -17.69 -25.69 7.84
CA GLU A 687 -17.98 -26.05 6.46
C GLU A 687 -18.05 -24.84 5.52
N LYS A 688 -18.47 -23.68 6.03
CA LYS A 688 -18.51 -22.44 5.26
C LYS A 688 -17.12 -21.94 4.87
N MET A 689 -16.15 -22.04 5.77
CA MET A 689 -14.76 -21.69 5.44
C MET A 689 -14.20 -22.59 4.34
N LEU A 690 -14.55 -23.87 4.35
CA LEU A 690 -14.14 -24.80 3.30
C LEU A 690 -14.82 -24.53 1.96
N GLU A 691 -16.11 -24.19 1.97
CA GLU A 691 -16.82 -23.79 0.77
C GLU A 691 -16.26 -22.49 0.18
N GLU A 692 -15.89 -21.51 1.00
CA GLU A 692 -15.23 -20.28 0.54
C GLU A 692 -13.88 -20.57 -0.11
N ILE A 693 -13.08 -21.47 0.46
CA ILE A 693 -11.79 -21.88 -0.10
C ILE A 693 -12.00 -22.61 -1.43
N ARG A 694 -12.93 -23.58 -1.51
CA ARG A 694 -13.27 -24.30 -2.75
C ARG A 694 -13.78 -23.36 -3.84
N HIS A 695 -14.59 -22.38 -3.47
CA HIS A 695 -15.07 -21.37 -4.42
C HIS A 695 -13.95 -20.48 -4.95
N GLN A 696 -12.98 -20.12 -4.11
CA GLN A 696 -11.77 -19.40 -4.57
C GLN A 696 -10.92 -20.27 -5.52
N GLU A 697 -10.87 -21.58 -5.30
CA GLU A 697 -10.22 -22.52 -6.22
C GLU A 697 -10.89 -22.56 -7.59
N GLU A 698 -12.22 -22.59 -7.63
CA GLU A 698 -12.99 -22.58 -8.88
C GLU A 698 -12.74 -21.29 -9.66
N ILE A 699 -12.68 -20.14 -8.96
CA ILE A 699 -12.36 -18.86 -9.57
C ILE A 699 -10.92 -18.86 -10.11
N ALA A 700 -9.96 -19.42 -9.40
CA ALA A 700 -8.58 -19.50 -9.83
C ALA A 700 -8.41 -20.43 -11.05
N ARG A 701 -9.11 -21.57 -11.09
CA ARG A 701 -9.17 -22.47 -12.27
C ARG A 701 -9.80 -21.78 -13.47
N ALA A 702 -10.90 -21.06 -13.28
CA ALA A 702 -11.58 -20.31 -14.34
C ALA A 702 -10.70 -19.15 -14.88
N ALA A 703 -9.79 -18.62 -14.06
CA ALA A 703 -8.82 -17.60 -14.44
C ALA A 703 -7.55 -18.14 -15.13
N GLY A 704 -7.48 -19.47 -15.40
CA GLY A 704 -6.36 -20.09 -16.11
C GLY A 704 -5.10 -20.30 -15.28
N VAL A 705 -5.21 -20.30 -13.95
CA VAL A 705 -4.12 -20.71 -13.07
C VAL A 705 -4.02 -22.24 -13.13
N GLU A 706 -2.92 -22.78 -13.65
CA GLU A 706 -2.64 -24.23 -13.63
C GLU A 706 -2.51 -24.68 -12.18
N ILE A 707 -3.52 -25.44 -11.75
CA ILE A 707 -3.53 -26.10 -10.45
C ILE A 707 -3.17 -27.55 -10.72
N PRO A 708 -2.15 -28.12 -10.08
CA PRO A 708 -1.80 -29.52 -10.27
C PRO A 708 -3.02 -30.41 -9.97
N ASN A 709 -3.51 -31.14 -10.98
CA ASN A 709 -4.51 -32.19 -10.81
C ASN A 709 -3.81 -33.39 -10.15
N ASP A 710 -3.93 -33.51 -8.83
CA ASP A 710 -3.81 -34.84 -8.23
C ASP A 710 -5.21 -35.46 -8.28
N ASP A 711 -5.33 -36.54 -9.06
CA ASP A 711 -6.54 -37.34 -9.17
C ASP A 711 -7.06 -37.75 -7.77
N ILE A 712 -8.05 -37.04 -7.30
CA ILE A 712 -8.85 -37.47 -6.17
C ILE A 712 -9.83 -38.53 -6.74
N SER A 713 -9.46 -39.80 -6.62
CA SER A 713 -10.44 -40.87 -6.80
C SER A 713 -11.52 -40.65 -5.73
N ASP A 714 -12.66 -40.23 -6.19
CA ASP A 714 -13.92 -40.15 -5.44
C ASP A 714 -14.39 -41.61 -5.19
N GLU A 715 -13.77 -42.30 -4.24
CA GLU A 715 -14.40 -43.45 -3.63
C GLU A 715 -15.10 -42.95 -2.37
N GLY A 716 -16.37 -42.69 -2.58
CA GLY A 716 -17.29 -42.36 -1.53
C GLY A 716 -17.35 -43.47 -0.47
N ASP A 717 -16.95 -43.14 0.73
CA ASP A 717 -17.37 -43.80 1.93
C ASP A 717 -18.31 -42.84 2.68
N GLU A 718 -19.55 -42.77 2.17
CA GLU A 718 -20.71 -42.34 2.95
C GLU A 718 -20.99 -43.43 4.00
N ASN A 719 -20.22 -43.47 5.05
CA ASN A 719 -20.62 -44.08 6.30
C ASN A 719 -20.94 -42.94 7.28
N GLU A 720 -22.16 -42.45 7.22
CA GLU A 720 -22.83 -41.85 8.36
C GLU A 720 -22.74 -42.83 9.52
N VAL A 721 -21.83 -42.61 10.43
CA VAL A 721 -21.88 -43.27 11.74
C VAL A 721 -22.96 -42.56 12.53
N GLU A 722 -24.19 -43.06 12.43
CA GLU A 722 -25.20 -42.84 13.47
C GLU A 722 -24.58 -43.19 14.81
N VAL A 723 -24.32 -42.17 15.59
CA VAL A 723 -23.98 -42.33 17.01
C VAL A 723 -25.26 -42.75 17.69
N MET A 724 -25.42 -44.07 17.85
CA MET A 724 -26.42 -44.65 18.74
C MET A 724 -26.20 -44.08 20.15
N ASP A 725 -27.08 -43.19 20.53
CA ASP A 725 -27.31 -42.77 21.89
C ASP A 725 -28.06 -43.92 22.60
N THR A 726 -27.30 -44.88 23.10
CA THR A 726 -27.82 -45.90 24.03
C THR A 726 -26.85 -46.06 25.17
N LEU A 727 -26.93 -45.14 26.10
CA LEU A 727 -26.52 -45.40 27.47
C LEU A 727 -27.77 -45.34 28.35
N GLN A 728 -28.34 -46.52 28.58
CA GLN A 728 -29.26 -46.77 29.69
C GLN A 728 -28.57 -46.31 30.98
N VAL A 729 -29.14 -45.34 31.62
CA VAL A 729 -28.82 -44.93 32.98
C VAL A 729 -29.36 -46.05 33.88
N THR A 730 -28.48 -46.94 34.37
CA THR A 730 -28.79 -47.74 35.54
C THR A 730 -28.62 -46.82 36.74
N GLU A 731 -29.70 -46.52 37.42
CA GLU A 731 -29.71 -45.95 38.78
C GLU A 731 -28.93 -46.88 39.72
N GLY A 732 -27.84 -46.39 40.25
CA GLY A 732 -26.96 -47.06 41.18
C GLY A 732 -26.36 -46.09 42.16
N ASP A 733 -27.05 -45.99 43.29
CA ASP A 733 -26.57 -45.66 44.65
C ASP A 733 -25.72 -44.37 44.85
N ASN A 734 -26.42 -43.33 45.22
CA ASN A 734 -25.91 -42.14 45.85
C ASN A 734 -25.35 -42.50 47.25
N ARG A 735 -24.06 -42.75 47.40
CA ARG A 735 -23.34 -42.60 48.65
C ARG A 735 -22.23 -41.56 48.46
N GLN A 736 -22.58 -40.34 48.85
CA GLN A 736 -21.58 -39.31 49.20
C GLN A 736 -20.77 -39.81 50.36
N THR A 737 -19.52 -40.19 50.14
CA THR A 737 -18.54 -40.30 51.18
C THR A 737 -17.91 -38.91 51.34
N THR A 738 -18.33 -38.18 52.37
CA THR A 738 -17.64 -36.99 52.90
C THR A 738 -16.27 -37.40 53.42
N LEU A 739 -15.25 -36.70 53.00
CA LEU A 739 -13.82 -36.93 53.30
C LEU A 739 -13.38 -36.42 54.67
N PHE A 740 -14.30 -36.02 55.53
CA PHE A 740 -14.01 -35.68 56.95
C PHE A 740 -15.11 -36.27 57.83
N GLY A 741 -14.84 -37.48 58.38
CA GLY A 741 -15.50 -37.98 59.56
C GLY A 741 -14.98 -37.28 60.80
N GLY A 742 -15.84 -36.59 61.49
CA GLY A 742 -15.66 -36.12 62.86
C GLY A 742 -16.96 -36.41 63.59
N GLU A 743 -16.95 -37.43 64.41
CA GLU A 743 -17.98 -37.69 65.41
C GLU A 743 -18.02 -36.61 66.47
N THR A 744 -19.16 -36.05 66.75
CA THR A 744 -19.84 -36.09 68.07
C THR A 744 -21.32 -35.97 67.82
#